data_6e33f65d1469047f2802baa84a903fad
#
_entry.id   6e33f65d1469047f2802baa84a903fad
#
_cell.length_a   1.000
_cell.length_b   1.000
_cell.length_c   1.000
_cell.angle_alpha   90.00
_cell.angle_beta   90.00
_cell.angle_gamma   90.00
#
_symmetry.space_group_name_H-M   'P 1'
#
loop_
_entity.id
_entity.type
_entity.pdbx_description
1 polymer ?
#
loop_
_entity_poly.entity_id
_entity_poly.type
_entity_poly.pdbx_seq_one_letter_code
_entity_poly.pdbx_strand_id
1 'polypeptide(L)'
;MDILNQDIQYLSGVGPNRKKILGDELGIHTYGDLLEYYPYKHVDRSKVYTVHELTGDMPFVQIVGHILSFETFQTGPRKERVVAHFTDGTGIADLVWFQGGKYAKQSYKVGEEYIVFGKPTVFNNRINITHPDIDRADTLELSAMGMQPYYITTEKMKKRGLSSRTLEKLTRAMLEKLPTLPETIPDFITQPLHLMGRDEALRTIHYPQNAKDLEKARVRLKFEELFFVQLNIVRYASDHRRKYRGYIFSQVGEVFNTFYNKYLPFPLTGAQKRVIREIRVDVGSGRQMNRLLQGDVGSGKTLVALMSMLIAIDNGYQTCIMAPTEILAEQHLQTIMGFLKDMDIRVALLTGVVKGKRREEILEGLADGTIQILVGTHAVIEDTVRFARLGLVVVDEQHRFGVAQRAKLWSKSENPPHVLVMTATPIPRTLAMTLYGDLDVSVIDELPPGRKPVRTTHVFDSRMTTLYDGIRQQIHEGRQVYIVFPLIEESAKSDLKNLEDGFEVLKQAFPEFRLSKVHGKMKPKDKEEEMQRFVNGETQILVATTVIEVGVNVPNASVMVILEAQRFGLAQLHQLRGRVGRGADQSFCILVTPYKLSEDTRKRIDIMCDTNDGFRIAEADLKLRGPGDLEGTQQSGMAFDLKIADIARDGQLIQMARDEAQKIIDDDPECTSPRYQMLWNRLRQLRKDNINWSAIS
;
A
#
# COMPACT_ATOMS: atom_id res chain seq x y z
N MET A 1 -4.13 2.20 39.91
CA MET A 1 -3.97 2.95 38.63
C MET A 1 -2.91 2.24 37.83
N ASP A 2 -3.16 2.03 36.55
CA ASP A 2 -2.15 1.46 35.65
C ASP A 2 -1.01 2.48 35.50
N ILE A 3 0.19 2.12 35.90
CA ILE A 3 1.36 3.02 35.90
C ILE A 3 1.64 3.55 34.47
N LEU A 4 1.26 2.80 33.43
CA LEU A 4 1.42 3.22 32.04
C LEU A 4 0.57 4.45 31.69
N ASN A 5 -0.54 4.65 32.38
CA ASN A 5 -1.44 5.82 32.20
C ASN A 5 -0.99 7.04 33.06
N GLN A 6 0.13 6.93 33.78
CA GLN A 6 0.67 8.04 34.56
C GLN A 6 1.18 9.13 33.63
N ASP A 7 0.85 10.39 33.96
CA ASP A 7 1.28 11.56 33.20
C ASP A 7 2.82 11.69 33.20
N ILE A 8 3.39 11.97 32.03
CA ILE A 8 4.84 12.03 31.80
C ILE A 8 5.54 13.09 32.65
N GLN A 9 4.82 14.12 33.14
CA GLN A 9 5.41 15.18 34.01
C GLN A 9 5.96 14.65 35.34
N TYR A 10 5.48 13.48 35.80
CA TYR A 10 5.95 12.86 37.05
C TYR A 10 7.25 12.05 36.86
N LEU A 11 7.75 11.96 35.63
CA LEU A 11 9.04 11.36 35.36
C LEU A 11 10.16 12.34 35.71
N SER A 12 11.17 11.86 36.45
CA SER A 12 12.35 12.66 36.78
C SER A 12 13.00 13.21 35.52
N GLY A 13 13.23 14.51 35.50
CA GLY A 13 13.78 15.21 34.34
C GLY A 13 12.72 15.74 33.35
N VAL A 14 11.42 15.50 33.57
CA VAL A 14 10.34 16.08 32.77
C VAL A 14 9.59 17.11 33.58
N GLY A 15 9.87 18.39 33.34
CA GLY A 15 9.10 19.50 33.89
C GLY A 15 7.99 19.95 32.94
N PRO A 16 7.15 20.93 33.33
CA PRO A 16 5.99 21.38 32.52
C PRO A 16 6.35 21.77 31.09
N ASN A 17 7.50 22.43 30.89
CA ASN A 17 7.96 22.84 29.56
C ASN A 17 8.32 21.63 28.66
N ARG A 18 9.02 20.64 29.23
CA ARG A 18 9.38 19.41 28.48
C ARG A 18 8.15 18.54 28.18
N LYS A 19 7.21 18.43 29.14
CA LYS A 19 5.92 17.76 28.90
C LYS A 19 5.21 18.35 27.70
N LYS A 20 5.07 19.69 27.65
CA LYS A 20 4.42 20.36 26.54
C LYS A 20 5.08 20.04 25.19
N ILE A 21 6.41 20.06 25.14
CA ILE A 21 7.15 19.79 23.91
C ILE A 21 7.00 18.32 23.49
N LEU A 22 7.09 17.38 24.45
CA LEU A 22 6.92 15.96 24.18
C LEU A 22 5.51 15.65 23.65
N GLY A 23 4.50 16.30 24.21
CA GLY A 23 3.10 16.19 23.72
C GLY A 23 2.92 16.81 22.34
N ASP A 24 3.35 18.06 22.14
CA ASP A 24 3.15 18.81 20.89
C ASP A 24 3.93 18.21 19.69
N GLU A 25 5.14 17.68 19.92
CA GLU A 25 6.05 17.26 18.86
C GLU A 25 6.03 15.74 18.62
N LEU A 26 5.76 14.93 19.63
CA LEU A 26 5.83 13.47 19.56
C LEU A 26 4.54 12.75 20.02
N GLY A 27 3.53 13.48 20.51
CA GLY A 27 2.33 12.88 21.07
C GLY A 27 2.54 12.12 22.39
N ILE A 28 3.66 12.35 23.10
CA ILE A 28 4.00 11.66 24.34
C ILE A 28 3.42 12.40 25.53
N HIS A 29 2.37 11.85 26.14
CA HIS A 29 1.66 12.39 27.29
C HIS A 29 1.79 11.52 28.55
N THR A 30 2.00 10.22 28.39
CA THR A 30 2.02 9.21 29.47
C THR A 30 3.31 8.40 29.45
N TYR A 31 3.51 7.61 30.50
CA TYR A 31 4.61 6.62 30.56
C TYR A 31 4.43 5.55 29.46
N GLY A 32 3.19 5.14 29.16
CA GLY A 32 2.88 4.21 28.09
C GLY A 32 3.30 4.75 26.72
N ASP A 33 3.03 6.04 26.44
CA ASP A 33 3.44 6.66 25.17
C ASP A 33 4.96 6.68 25.02
N LEU A 34 5.71 7.00 26.11
CA LEU A 34 7.16 6.96 26.06
C LEU A 34 7.72 5.53 25.90
N LEU A 35 7.11 4.54 26.53
CA LEU A 35 7.49 3.14 26.43
C LEU A 35 7.28 2.60 24.99
N GLU A 36 6.23 3.04 24.33
CA GLU A 36 5.89 2.64 22.96
C GLU A 36 6.50 3.59 21.91
N TYR A 37 7.32 4.57 22.33
CA TYR A 37 8.11 5.40 21.41
C TYR A 37 9.45 4.71 21.11
N TYR A 38 9.46 3.85 20.13
CA TYR A 38 10.59 2.98 19.82
C TYR A 38 11.76 3.72 19.16
N PRO A 39 13.02 3.30 19.43
CA PRO A 39 14.19 3.82 18.72
C PRO A 39 14.13 3.47 17.23
N TYR A 40 14.43 4.43 16.36
CA TYR A 40 14.47 4.18 14.92
C TYR A 40 15.72 3.41 14.47
N LYS A 41 16.79 3.47 15.24
CA LYS A 41 18.02 2.69 15.05
C LYS A 41 18.74 2.45 16.36
N HIS A 42 19.59 1.42 16.36
CA HIS A 42 20.56 1.15 17.42
C HIS A 42 21.96 1.20 16.83
N VAL A 43 22.89 1.68 17.62
CA VAL A 43 24.31 1.72 17.26
C VAL A 43 25.09 0.91 18.27
N ASP A 44 25.83 -0.06 17.75
CA ASP A 44 26.71 -0.90 18.58
C ASP A 44 27.90 -0.08 19.06
N ARG A 45 28.01 0.09 20.38
CA ARG A 45 29.13 0.74 21.05
C ARG A 45 29.98 -0.23 21.86
N SER A 46 29.77 -1.53 21.69
CA SER A 46 30.54 -2.55 22.41
C SER A 46 31.98 -2.66 21.90
N LYS A 47 32.22 -2.29 20.63
CA LYS A 47 33.55 -2.37 20.01
C LYS A 47 34.25 -1.04 20.03
N VAL A 48 35.39 -0.99 20.68
CA VAL A 48 36.34 0.14 20.66
C VAL A 48 37.39 -0.17 19.57
N TYR A 49 37.54 0.76 18.64
CA TYR A 49 38.55 0.70 17.59
C TYR A 49 39.78 1.53 17.97
N THR A 50 40.92 1.17 17.45
CA THR A 50 42.09 2.04 17.50
C THR A 50 42.07 3.02 16.31
N VAL A 51 42.72 4.18 16.48
CA VAL A 51 42.77 5.19 15.38
C VAL A 51 43.45 4.60 14.16
N HIS A 52 44.41 3.70 14.33
CA HIS A 52 45.09 3.02 13.22
C HIS A 52 44.18 2.09 12.40
N GLU A 53 43.16 1.50 13.03
CA GLU A 53 42.20 0.63 12.33
C GLU A 53 41.16 1.40 11.51
N LEU A 54 41.06 2.72 11.68
CA LEU A 54 40.00 3.51 11.03
C LEU A 54 40.23 3.68 9.54
N THR A 55 39.15 3.44 8.78
CA THR A 55 39.07 3.72 7.32
C THR A 55 37.88 4.65 7.05
N GLY A 56 37.91 5.37 5.94
CA GLY A 56 36.88 6.38 5.61
C GLY A 56 35.52 5.80 5.20
N ASP A 57 35.42 4.52 4.97
CA ASP A 57 34.23 3.76 4.56
C ASP A 57 33.55 3.04 5.74
N MET A 58 34.16 3.07 6.92
CA MET A 58 33.59 2.46 8.12
C MET A 58 32.27 3.14 8.53
N PRO A 59 31.34 2.36 9.14
CA PRO A 59 30.16 2.92 9.80
C PRO A 59 30.59 3.79 11.00
N PHE A 60 29.63 4.15 11.86
CA PHE A 60 29.95 4.81 13.13
C PHE A 60 30.88 3.93 13.98
N VAL A 61 31.95 4.55 14.48
CA VAL A 61 33.00 3.88 15.28
C VAL A 61 33.14 4.56 16.64
N GLN A 62 33.64 3.82 17.61
CA GLN A 62 34.02 4.32 18.94
C GLN A 62 35.53 4.17 19.12
N ILE A 63 36.18 5.24 19.57
CA ILE A 63 37.60 5.27 19.92
C ILE A 63 37.77 5.86 21.32
N VAL A 64 38.82 5.48 22.02
CA VAL A 64 39.19 5.99 23.35
C VAL A 64 40.59 6.58 23.28
N GLY A 65 40.79 7.77 23.88
CA GLY A 65 42.07 8.40 23.84
C GLY A 65 42.02 9.85 24.37
N HIS A 66 43.01 10.67 24.00
CA HIS A 66 43.20 12.02 24.53
C HIS A 66 43.18 13.07 23.44
N ILE A 67 42.72 14.26 23.77
CA ILE A 67 42.85 15.44 22.93
C ILE A 67 44.25 16.04 23.13
N LEU A 68 45.00 16.16 22.04
CA LEU A 68 46.36 16.73 22.03
C LEU A 68 46.33 18.27 21.97
N SER A 69 45.50 18.82 21.10
CA SER A 69 45.42 20.26 20.87
C SER A 69 44.14 20.64 20.15
N PHE A 70 43.81 21.94 20.18
CA PHE A 70 42.72 22.54 19.40
C PHE A 70 43.23 23.57 18.43
N GLU A 71 42.78 23.48 17.17
CA GLU A 71 42.99 24.48 16.14
C GLU A 71 41.67 25.16 15.74
N THR A 72 41.74 26.45 15.41
CA THR A 72 40.55 27.21 14.97
C THR A 72 40.82 27.84 13.62
N PHE A 73 40.04 27.53 12.63
CA PHE A 73 40.13 28.05 11.27
C PHE A 73 38.95 28.98 11.00
N GLN A 74 39.19 30.19 10.54
CA GLN A 74 38.15 31.08 10.04
C GLN A 74 37.78 30.67 8.59
N THR A 75 36.55 30.26 8.38
CA THR A 75 36.04 29.85 7.06
C THR A 75 35.13 30.87 6.39
N GLY A 76 34.93 32.03 7.06
CA GLY A 76 34.14 33.18 6.57
C GLY A 76 33.90 34.23 7.64
N PRO A 77 33.26 35.39 7.33
CA PRO A 77 33.15 36.57 8.23
C PRO A 77 32.49 36.29 9.61
N ARG A 78 31.80 35.16 9.78
CA ARG A 78 31.17 34.73 11.06
C ARG A 78 31.17 33.21 11.23
N LYS A 79 31.95 32.47 10.45
CA LYS A 79 31.98 30.98 10.50
C LYS A 79 33.37 30.52 10.91
N GLU A 80 33.46 29.90 12.08
CA GLU A 80 34.66 29.28 12.61
C GLU A 80 34.52 27.75 12.51
N ARG A 81 35.57 27.08 12.06
CA ARG A 81 35.74 25.63 12.12
C ARG A 81 36.75 25.34 13.24
N VAL A 82 36.36 24.53 14.22
CA VAL A 82 37.24 24.03 15.27
C VAL A 82 37.64 22.61 14.99
N VAL A 83 38.91 22.29 15.11
CA VAL A 83 39.46 20.94 14.95
C VAL A 83 40.20 20.60 16.25
N ALA A 84 39.90 19.42 16.83
CA ALA A 84 40.70 18.86 17.91
C ALA A 84 41.50 17.67 17.40
N HIS A 85 42.80 17.67 17.60
CA HIS A 85 43.66 16.52 17.29
C HIS A 85 43.54 15.51 18.42
N PHE A 86 43.08 14.29 18.07
CA PHE A 86 42.81 13.25 19.03
C PHE A 86 43.72 12.04 18.77
N THR A 87 44.23 11.41 19.81
CA THR A 87 45.09 10.23 19.71
C THR A 87 44.75 9.19 20.77
N ASP A 88 44.91 7.94 20.41
CA ASP A 88 44.92 6.78 21.31
C ASP A 88 46.32 6.17 21.45
N GLY A 89 47.34 6.82 20.92
CA GLY A 89 48.73 6.34 20.88
C GLY A 89 49.06 5.53 19.61
N THR A 90 48.06 5.09 18.83
CA THR A 90 48.29 4.34 17.58
C THR A 90 48.24 5.18 16.32
N GLY A 91 47.59 6.38 16.42
CA GLY A 91 47.43 7.32 15.32
C GLY A 91 46.83 8.64 15.77
N ILE A 92 46.58 9.54 14.79
CA ILE A 92 45.92 10.83 15.04
C ILE A 92 44.67 10.92 14.19
N ALA A 93 43.53 11.24 14.81
CA ALA A 93 42.27 11.56 14.16
C ALA A 93 41.87 13.01 14.45
N ASP A 94 41.28 13.71 13.47
CA ASP A 94 40.81 15.07 13.61
C ASP A 94 39.30 15.07 13.93
N LEU A 95 38.94 15.62 15.09
CA LEU A 95 37.57 15.85 15.50
C LEU A 95 37.14 17.25 15.05
N VAL A 96 36.14 17.36 14.20
CA VAL A 96 35.83 18.59 13.47
C VAL A 96 34.44 19.12 13.81
N TRP A 97 34.33 20.37 14.17
CA TRP A 97 33.09 21.11 14.40
C TRP A 97 32.96 22.28 13.44
N PHE A 98 31.93 22.33 12.65
CA PHE A 98 31.53 23.46 11.81
C PHE A 98 30.58 24.42 12.56
N GLN A 99 29.93 23.91 13.62
CA GLN A 99 29.05 24.66 14.54
C GLN A 99 29.29 24.18 15.97
N GLY A 100 29.20 25.10 16.95
CA GLY A 100 29.39 24.76 18.36
C GLY A 100 30.85 24.51 18.78
N GLY A 101 31.82 24.80 17.92
CA GLY A 101 33.24 24.57 18.20
C GLY A 101 33.77 25.34 19.43
N LYS A 102 33.23 26.54 19.70
CA LYS A 102 33.56 27.30 20.95
C LYS A 102 33.14 26.53 22.20
N TYR A 103 31.96 25.92 22.17
CA TYR A 103 31.47 25.08 23.27
C TYR A 103 32.35 23.85 23.45
N ALA A 104 32.71 23.15 22.35
CA ALA A 104 33.61 22.01 22.40
C ALA A 104 34.95 22.35 23.05
N LYS A 105 35.58 23.48 22.66
CA LYS A 105 36.84 23.96 23.23
C LYS A 105 36.74 24.32 24.70
N GLN A 106 35.59 24.77 25.18
CA GLN A 106 35.36 25.08 26.60
C GLN A 106 35.04 23.81 27.42
N SER A 107 34.40 22.82 26.83
CA SER A 107 33.89 21.62 27.51
C SER A 107 34.92 20.48 27.60
N TYR A 108 35.84 20.40 26.65
CA TYR A 108 36.84 19.33 26.61
C TYR A 108 38.23 19.87 26.84
N LYS A 109 39.02 19.18 27.69
CA LYS A 109 40.36 19.61 28.10
C LYS A 109 41.43 18.75 27.42
N VAL A 110 42.55 19.36 27.10
CA VAL A 110 43.72 18.67 26.58
C VAL A 110 44.27 17.72 27.65
N GLY A 111 44.64 16.51 27.26
CA GLY A 111 45.25 15.51 28.13
C GLY A 111 44.27 14.70 28.98
N GLU A 112 42.98 15.04 29.03
CA GLU A 112 41.96 14.21 29.66
C GLU A 112 41.54 13.07 28.67
N GLU A 113 41.16 11.93 29.23
CA GLU A 113 40.73 10.77 28.44
C GLU A 113 39.25 10.84 28.08
N TYR A 114 38.96 10.66 26.81
CA TYR A 114 37.63 10.75 26.25
C TYR A 114 37.28 9.51 25.39
N ILE A 115 36.02 9.17 25.43
CA ILE A 115 35.39 8.24 24.48
C ILE A 115 34.77 9.07 23.37
N VAL A 116 35.20 8.88 22.14
CA VAL A 116 34.75 9.59 20.95
C VAL A 116 33.98 8.64 20.08
N PHE A 117 32.74 9.02 19.71
CA PHE A 117 31.89 8.27 18.83
C PHE A 117 31.48 9.11 17.61
N GLY A 118 31.64 8.54 16.40
CA GLY A 118 31.27 9.24 15.17
C GLY A 118 31.60 8.45 13.92
N LYS A 119 31.19 9.00 12.76
CA LYS A 119 31.51 8.38 11.46
C LYS A 119 32.86 8.89 10.97
N PRO A 120 33.85 7.99 10.76
CA PRO A 120 35.12 8.40 10.20
C PRO A 120 34.99 8.72 8.70
N THR A 121 35.74 9.69 8.25
CA THR A 121 35.88 10.09 6.85
C THR A 121 37.35 10.41 6.60
N VAL A 122 37.83 10.27 5.37
CA VAL A 122 39.20 10.67 5.00
C VAL A 122 39.18 12.04 4.32
N PHE A 123 39.92 12.98 4.88
CA PHE A 123 40.12 14.29 4.27
C PHE A 123 41.58 14.70 4.44
N ASN A 124 42.25 15.14 3.35
CA ASN A 124 43.68 15.46 3.32
C ASN A 124 44.56 14.33 3.91
N ASN A 125 44.24 13.09 3.57
CA ASN A 125 44.98 11.91 4.01
C ASN A 125 44.98 11.70 5.55
N ARG A 126 44.00 12.28 6.26
CA ARG A 126 43.76 12.11 7.70
C ARG A 126 42.36 11.61 7.96
N ILE A 127 42.21 10.84 9.02
CA ILE A 127 40.90 10.44 9.54
C ILE A 127 40.25 11.65 10.21
N ASN A 128 39.05 12.00 9.77
CA ASN A 128 38.21 13.06 10.33
C ASN A 128 36.92 12.49 10.86
N ILE A 129 36.50 12.92 12.05
CA ILE A 129 35.18 12.63 12.63
C ILE A 129 34.46 13.97 12.82
N THR A 130 33.41 14.19 12.04
CA THR A 130 32.66 15.45 12.04
C THR A 130 31.54 15.40 13.08
N HIS A 131 31.49 16.45 13.91
CA HIS A 131 30.51 16.58 15.01
C HIS A 131 30.40 15.30 15.86
N PRO A 132 31.53 14.80 16.42
CA PRO A 132 31.51 13.59 17.24
C PRO A 132 30.72 13.77 18.53
N ASP A 133 30.13 12.67 19.01
CA ASP A 133 29.70 12.57 20.40
C ASP A 133 30.93 12.26 21.27
N ILE A 134 31.15 13.04 22.31
CA ILE A 134 32.32 12.88 23.20
C ILE A 134 31.84 12.78 24.66
N ASP A 135 32.28 11.71 25.31
CA ASP A 135 32.06 11.47 26.74
C ASP A 135 33.40 11.33 27.46
N ARG A 136 33.43 11.66 28.76
CA ARG A 136 34.59 11.41 29.60
C ARG A 136 34.71 9.93 29.90
N ALA A 137 35.91 9.37 29.81
CA ALA A 137 36.16 7.94 30.05
C ALA A 137 35.90 7.53 31.51
N ASP A 138 36.05 8.45 32.47
CA ASP A 138 35.79 8.21 33.88
C ASP A 138 34.29 8.09 34.25
N THR A 139 33.41 8.55 33.39
CA THR A 139 31.95 8.56 33.65
C THR A 139 31.20 7.36 33.07
N LEU A 140 31.86 6.48 32.35
CA LEU A 140 31.22 5.37 31.63
C LEU A 140 32.01 4.06 31.80
N GLU A 141 31.37 3.03 32.37
CA GLU A 141 31.90 1.68 32.28
C GLU A 141 31.83 1.18 30.83
N LEU A 142 32.98 1.03 30.20
CA LEU A 142 33.11 0.53 28.82
C LEU A 142 32.41 -0.83 28.60
N SER A 143 32.35 -1.67 29.65
CA SER A 143 31.65 -2.96 29.64
C SER A 143 30.12 -2.88 29.62
N ALA A 144 29.56 -1.71 29.99
CA ALA A 144 28.10 -1.48 29.99
C ALA A 144 27.58 -0.89 28.66
N MET A 145 28.46 -0.67 27.68
CA MET A 145 28.10 -0.10 26.38
C MET A 145 27.63 -1.18 25.43
N GLY A 146 26.36 -1.51 25.51
CA GLY A 146 25.67 -2.32 24.51
C GLY A 146 25.22 -1.52 23.30
N MET A 147 24.14 -1.93 22.67
CA MET A 147 23.53 -1.22 21.54
C MET A 147 22.78 0.02 22.02
N GLN A 148 23.31 1.22 21.73
CA GLN A 148 22.69 2.48 22.12
C GLN A 148 21.49 2.82 21.24
N PRO A 149 20.32 3.12 21.81
CA PRO A 149 19.14 3.53 21.09
C PRO A 149 19.23 4.97 20.57
N TYR A 150 18.74 5.21 19.36
CA TYR A 150 18.55 6.55 18.78
C TYR A 150 17.07 6.80 18.52
N TYR A 151 16.56 7.91 19.07
CA TYR A 151 15.19 8.35 18.94
C TYR A 151 15.08 9.49 17.93
N ILE A 152 14.00 9.54 17.18
CA ILE A 152 13.68 10.65 16.29
C ILE A 152 13.40 11.88 17.13
N THR A 153 13.96 13.03 16.75
CA THR A 153 13.75 14.32 17.41
C THR A 153 13.62 15.43 16.38
N THR A 154 12.73 16.38 16.62
CA THR A 154 12.56 17.55 15.74
C THR A 154 13.62 18.61 16.03
N GLU A 155 13.85 19.52 15.07
CA GLU A 155 14.78 20.65 15.27
C GLU A 155 14.35 21.57 16.43
N LYS A 156 13.03 21.68 16.66
CA LYS A 156 12.46 22.46 17.77
C LYS A 156 12.77 21.83 19.12
N MET A 157 12.74 20.49 19.19
CA MET A 157 13.15 19.74 20.39
C MET A 157 14.63 19.93 20.70
N LYS A 158 15.50 19.80 19.70
CA LYS A 158 16.96 19.96 19.84
C LYS A 158 17.32 21.35 20.37
N LYS A 159 16.71 22.43 19.84
CA LYS A 159 16.89 23.79 20.28
C LYS A 159 16.51 24.02 21.75
N ARG A 160 15.66 23.17 22.32
CA ARG A 160 15.19 23.21 23.71
C ARG A 160 15.83 22.15 24.62
N GLY A 161 16.91 21.52 24.17
CA GLY A 161 17.68 20.55 24.93
C GLY A 161 17.04 19.16 25.06
N LEU A 162 16.06 18.83 24.18
CA LEU A 162 15.47 17.50 24.05
C LEU A 162 16.08 16.78 22.83
N SER A 163 17.29 16.26 23.03
CA SER A 163 17.98 15.41 22.05
C SER A 163 17.61 13.94 22.21
N SER A 164 18.01 13.09 21.23
CA SER A 164 17.88 11.62 21.34
C SER A 164 18.48 11.07 22.64
N ARG A 165 19.62 11.61 23.08
CA ARG A 165 20.28 11.25 24.34
C ARG A 165 19.46 11.64 25.57
N THR A 166 18.72 12.75 25.50
CA THR A 166 17.80 13.13 26.58
C THR A 166 16.63 12.17 26.66
N LEU A 167 16.05 11.78 25.51
CA LEU A 167 15.00 10.77 25.46
C LEU A 167 15.49 9.41 25.99
N GLU A 168 16.69 8.99 25.62
CA GLU A 168 17.31 7.77 26.16
C GLU A 168 17.34 7.79 27.69
N LYS A 169 17.83 8.88 28.30
CA LYS A 169 17.87 9.02 29.76
C LYS A 169 16.48 8.97 30.40
N LEU A 170 15.50 9.63 29.76
CA LEU A 170 14.11 9.61 30.25
C LEU A 170 13.53 8.19 30.17
N THR A 171 13.74 7.48 29.07
CA THR A 171 13.27 6.10 28.90
C THR A 171 13.93 5.17 29.92
N ARG A 172 15.22 5.31 30.19
CA ARG A 172 15.91 4.54 31.22
C ARG A 172 15.32 4.76 32.61
N ALA A 173 15.16 6.01 33.01
CA ALA A 173 14.58 6.39 34.30
C ALA A 173 13.13 5.92 34.46
N MET A 174 12.38 5.82 33.35
CA MET A 174 11.04 5.26 33.33
C MET A 174 11.08 3.74 33.53
N LEU A 175 11.91 3.02 32.76
CA LEU A 175 12.01 1.56 32.81
C LEU A 175 12.44 1.04 34.19
N GLU A 176 13.27 1.79 34.92
CA GLU A 176 13.68 1.49 36.28
C GLU A 176 12.50 1.53 37.27
N LYS A 177 11.48 2.36 36.98
CA LYS A 177 10.30 2.52 37.84
C LYS A 177 9.15 1.58 37.46
N LEU A 178 9.17 1.01 36.26
CA LEU A 178 8.08 0.15 35.78
C LEU A 178 8.17 -1.23 36.43
N PRO A 179 7.06 -1.75 36.98
CA PRO A 179 6.97 -3.15 37.41
C PRO A 179 7.02 -4.07 36.17
N THR A 180 7.08 -5.36 36.40
CA THR A 180 6.93 -6.35 35.32
C THR A 180 5.56 -6.20 34.67
N LEU A 181 5.55 -6.02 33.36
CA LEU A 181 4.33 -5.81 32.57
C LEU A 181 3.69 -7.17 32.26
N PRO A 182 2.36 -7.28 32.42
CA PRO A 182 1.66 -8.54 32.16
C PRO A 182 1.67 -8.91 30.68
N GLU A 183 1.68 -10.21 30.41
CA GLU A 183 1.51 -10.72 29.05
C GLU A 183 0.09 -10.49 28.55
N THR A 184 -0.05 -10.13 27.29
CA THR A 184 -1.34 -9.82 26.66
C THR A 184 -1.77 -10.86 25.63
N ILE A 185 -0.81 -11.64 25.11
CA ILE A 185 -1.05 -12.72 24.14
C ILE A 185 -0.95 -14.06 24.88
N PRO A 186 -1.90 -14.97 24.71
CA PRO A 186 -1.89 -16.27 25.37
C PRO A 186 -0.64 -17.12 25.06
N ASP A 187 -0.18 -17.91 26.04
CA ASP A 187 1.01 -18.75 25.95
C ASP A 187 0.95 -19.78 24.82
N PHE A 188 -0.23 -20.30 24.50
CA PHE A 188 -0.41 -21.26 23.41
C PHE A 188 -0.13 -20.64 22.01
N ILE A 189 -0.01 -19.32 21.92
CA ILE A 189 0.43 -18.58 20.72
C ILE A 189 1.92 -18.26 20.84
N THR A 190 2.35 -17.69 21.99
CA THR A 190 3.72 -17.20 22.15
C THR A 190 4.75 -18.32 22.17
N GLN A 191 4.43 -19.45 22.79
CA GLN A 191 5.36 -20.59 22.91
C GLN A 191 5.66 -21.30 21.58
N PRO A 192 4.65 -21.71 20.77
CA PRO A 192 4.93 -22.36 19.48
C PRO A 192 5.63 -21.43 18.47
N LEU A 193 5.38 -20.13 18.56
CA LEU A 193 6.01 -19.13 17.71
C LEU A 193 7.36 -18.64 18.26
N HIS A 194 7.82 -19.18 19.39
CA HIS A 194 9.07 -18.80 20.07
C HIS A 194 9.20 -17.28 20.26
N LEU A 195 8.11 -16.61 20.58
CA LEU A 195 8.09 -15.16 20.81
C LEU A 195 8.66 -14.82 22.19
N MET A 196 9.45 -13.77 22.26
CA MET A 196 9.94 -13.19 23.51
C MET A 196 8.75 -12.70 24.36
N GLY A 197 8.88 -12.77 25.70
CA GLY A 197 7.87 -12.23 26.62
C GLY A 197 7.66 -10.73 26.42
N ARG A 198 6.46 -10.22 26.70
CA ARG A 198 6.10 -8.82 26.43
C ARG A 198 6.97 -7.83 27.20
N ASP A 199 7.14 -8.02 28.52
CA ASP A 199 7.96 -7.13 29.36
C ASP A 199 9.43 -7.15 28.91
N GLU A 200 9.96 -8.34 28.62
CA GLU A 200 11.32 -8.50 28.13
C GLU A 200 11.50 -7.79 26.77
N ALA A 201 10.57 -7.95 25.85
CA ALA A 201 10.64 -7.33 24.53
C ALA A 201 10.60 -5.79 24.60
N LEU A 202 9.71 -5.24 25.46
CA LEU A 202 9.60 -3.79 25.66
C LEU A 202 10.83 -3.18 26.32
N ARG A 203 11.53 -3.90 27.18
CA ARG A 203 12.80 -3.45 27.75
C ARG A 203 13.95 -3.61 26.76
N THR A 204 13.99 -4.75 26.07
CA THR A 204 15.05 -5.08 25.11
C THR A 204 15.03 -4.18 23.88
N ILE A 205 13.86 -3.75 23.38
CA ILE A 205 13.80 -2.82 22.24
C ILE A 205 14.49 -1.49 22.53
N HIS A 206 14.51 -1.03 23.78
CA HIS A 206 15.20 0.18 24.20
C HIS A 206 16.66 -0.09 24.53
N TYR A 207 16.98 -1.18 25.23
CA TYR A 207 18.33 -1.51 25.71
C TYR A 207 18.69 -2.96 25.39
N PRO A 208 18.91 -3.30 24.12
CA PRO A 208 19.31 -4.66 23.75
C PRO A 208 20.77 -4.95 24.14
N GLN A 209 21.02 -6.15 24.60
CA GLN A 209 22.39 -6.59 24.90
C GLN A 209 23.18 -6.89 23.63
N ASN A 210 22.51 -7.38 22.60
CA ASN A 210 23.10 -7.72 21.32
C ASN A 210 22.08 -7.63 20.18
N ALA A 211 22.55 -7.73 18.94
CA ALA A 211 21.70 -7.63 17.73
C ALA A 211 20.65 -8.74 17.64
N LYS A 212 20.96 -9.96 18.15
CA LYS A 212 20.03 -11.10 18.11
C LYS A 212 18.83 -10.89 19.03
N ASP A 213 19.05 -10.37 20.22
CA ASP A 213 17.97 -10.08 21.17
C ASP A 213 17.14 -8.88 20.70
N LEU A 214 17.77 -7.87 20.09
CA LEU A 214 17.08 -6.77 19.45
C LEU A 214 16.11 -7.28 18.37
N GLU A 215 16.54 -8.21 17.52
CA GLU A 215 15.70 -8.75 16.46
C GLU A 215 14.53 -9.57 17.02
N LYS A 216 14.76 -10.39 18.06
CA LYS A 216 13.67 -11.11 18.76
C LYS A 216 12.64 -10.14 19.36
N ALA A 217 13.10 -9.06 20.00
CA ALA A 217 12.22 -8.04 20.55
C ALA A 217 11.40 -7.33 19.46
N ARG A 218 12.03 -7.00 18.32
CA ARG A 218 11.34 -6.44 17.15
C ARG A 218 10.26 -7.38 16.62
N VAL A 219 10.59 -8.64 16.41
CA VAL A 219 9.63 -9.65 15.92
C VAL A 219 8.44 -9.75 16.88
N ARG A 220 8.70 -9.80 18.19
CA ARG A 220 7.63 -9.87 19.21
C ARG A 220 6.71 -8.66 19.17
N LEU A 221 7.26 -7.45 19.13
CA LEU A 221 6.48 -6.22 19.15
C LEU A 221 5.72 -6.00 17.84
N LYS A 222 6.34 -6.31 16.69
CA LYS A 222 5.65 -6.31 15.39
C LYS A 222 4.49 -7.31 15.36
N PHE A 223 4.72 -8.52 15.85
CA PHE A 223 3.67 -9.53 15.92
C PHE A 223 2.52 -9.05 16.81
N GLU A 224 2.79 -8.50 17.99
CA GLU A 224 1.75 -7.98 18.90
C GLU A 224 0.91 -6.90 18.23
N GLU A 225 1.54 -5.93 17.60
CA GLU A 225 0.86 -4.84 16.91
C GLU A 225 -0.04 -5.36 15.78
N LEU A 226 0.50 -6.21 14.91
CA LEU A 226 -0.24 -6.82 13.80
C LEU A 226 -1.35 -7.76 14.30
N PHE A 227 -1.08 -8.49 15.38
CA PHE A 227 -2.06 -9.41 15.95
C PHE A 227 -3.31 -8.69 16.46
N PHE A 228 -3.16 -7.60 17.20
CA PHE A 228 -4.32 -6.82 17.66
C PHE A 228 -5.06 -6.14 16.51
N VAL A 229 -4.36 -5.72 15.47
CA VAL A 229 -4.98 -5.24 14.22
C VAL A 229 -5.84 -6.34 13.60
N GLN A 230 -5.26 -7.52 13.36
CA GLN A 230 -5.97 -8.64 12.74
C GLN A 230 -7.10 -9.18 13.62
N LEU A 231 -6.89 -9.26 14.93
CA LEU A 231 -7.92 -9.69 15.88
C LEU A 231 -9.16 -8.79 15.83
N ASN A 232 -8.96 -7.47 15.73
CA ASN A 232 -10.07 -6.54 15.62
C ASN A 232 -10.82 -6.68 14.28
N ILE A 233 -10.08 -6.86 13.18
CA ILE A 233 -10.63 -7.08 11.83
C ILE A 233 -11.45 -8.38 11.79
N VAL A 234 -10.85 -9.49 12.22
CA VAL A 234 -11.50 -10.82 12.21
C VAL A 234 -12.73 -10.82 13.11
N ARG A 235 -12.65 -10.18 14.28
CA ARG A 235 -13.79 -10.02 15.18
C ARG A 235 -14.94 -9.27 14.50
N TYR A 236 -14.64 -8.12 13.89
CA TYR A 236 -15.66 -7.33 13.19
C TYR A 236 -16.31 -8.14 12.06
N ALA A 237 -15.53 -8.85 11.25
CA ALA A 237 -16.02 -9.72 10.20
C ALA A 237 -16.91 -10.84 10.76
N SER A 238 -16.52 -11.44 11.89
CA SER A 238 -17.32 -12.48 12.57
C SER A 238 -18.64 -11.93 13.12
N ASP A 239 -18.60 -10.77 13.77
CA ASP A 239 -19.80 -10.10 14.29
C ASP A 239 -20.79 -9.76 13.15
N HIS A 240 -20.26 -9.25 12.03
CA HIS A 240 -21.03 -8.94 10.83
C HIS A 240 -21.69 -10.21 10.24
N ARG A 241 -20.91 -11.29 10.06
CA ARG A 241 -21.41 -12.58 9.54
C ARG A 241 -22.52 -13.20 10.42
N ARG A 242 -22.47 -12.97 11.74
CA ARG A 242 -23.50 -13.47 12.67
C ARG A 242 -24.76 -12.60 12.66
N LYS A 243 -24.59 -11.30 12.49
CA LYS A 243 -25.69 -10.33 12.50
C LYS A 243 -26.55 -10.42 11.24
N TYR A 244 -25.94 -10.66 10.09
CA TYR A 244 -26.62 -10.64 8.79
C TYR A 244 -26.72 -12.03 8.21
N ARG A 245 -27.94 -12.55 8.11
CA ARG A 245 -28.24 -13.79 7.37
C ARG A 245 -28.25 -13.47 5.89
N GLY A 246 -27.57 -14.29 5.08
CA GLY A 246 -27.59 -14.20 3.63
C GLY A 246 -28.68 -15.10 3.01
N TYR A 247 -28.99 -14.87 1.77
CA TYR A 247 -29.77 -15.80 0.98
C TYR A 247 -29.00 -17.12 0.80
N ILE A 248 -29.73 -18.23 0.64
CA ILE A 248 -29.14 -19.54 0.38
C ILE A 248 -29.36 -19.88 -1.09
N PHE A 249 -28.27 -19.97 -1.87
CA PHE A 249 -28.34 -20.49 -3.22
C PHE A 249 -28.04 -21.98 -3.16
N SER A 250 -29.08 -22.78 -3.00
CA SER A 250 -28.99 -24.21 -2.70
C SER A 250 -28.55 -25.03 -3.91
N GLN A 251 -28.83 -24.56 -5.12
CA GLN A 251 -28.64 -25.35 -6.35
C GLN A 251 -27.83 -24.61 -7.41
N VAL A 252 -27.14 -25.39 -8.23
CA VAL A 252 -26.60 -24.98 -9.52
C VAL A 252 -27.50 -25.61 -10.56
N GLY A 253 -28.38 -24.82 -11.14
CA GLY A 253 -29.49 -25.30 -11.94
C GLY A 253 -29.20 -25.36 -13.43
N GLU A 254 -30.30 -25.33 -14.23
CA GLU A 254 -30.24 -25.51 -15.66
C GLU A 254 -29.59 -24.32 -16.39
N VAL A 255 -29.80 -23.09 -15.90
CA VAL A 255 -29.26 -21.87 -16.53
C VAL A 255 -27.75 -21.91 -16.52
N PHE A 256 -27.14 -22.16 -15.35
CA PHE A 256 -25.69 -22.26 -15.19
C PHE A 256 -25.12 -23.41 -16.01
N ASN A 257 -25.73 -24.61 -15.92
CA ASN A 257 -25.24 -25.81 -16.61
C ASN A 257 -25.35 -25.69 -18.13
N THR A 258 -26.42 -25.08 -18.64
CA THR A 258 -26.59 -24.82 -20.08
C THR A 258 -25.53 -23.84 -20.57
N PHE A 259 -25.28 -22.75 -19.84
CA PHE A 259 -24.20 -21.80 -20.16
C PHE A 259 -22.85 -22.52 -20.19
N TYR A 260 -22.52 -23.23 -19.11
CA TYR A 260 -21.22 -23.91 -18.96
C TYR A 260 -20.96 -24.94 -20.06
N ASN A 261 -21.97 -25.74 -20.44
CA ASN A 261 -21.80 -26.84 -21.38
C ASN A 261 -21.93 -26.43 -22.84
N LYS A 262 -22.73 -25.40 -23.16
CA LYS A 262 -23.08 -25.05 -24.55
C LYS A 262 -22.55 -23.69 -24.99
N TYR A 263 -22.53 -22.70 -24.13
CA TYR A 263 -22.29 -21.31 -24.54
C TYR A 263 -20.98 -20.73 -24.02
N LEU A 264 -20.24 -21.47 -23.19
CA LEU A 264 -18.93 -21.05 -22.76
C LEU A 264 -17.94 -21.04 -23.93
N PRO A 265 -17.39 -19.88 -24.33
CA PRO A 265 -16.61 -19.78 -25.58
C PRO A 265 -15.23 -20.42 -25.49
N PHE A 266 -14.73 -20.68 -24.27
CA PHE A 266 -13.42 -21.29 -24.01
C PHE A 266 -13.41 -21.98 -22.65
N PRO A 267 -12.55 -23.00 -22.45
CA PRO A 267 -12.47 -23.68 -21.16
C PRO A 267 -11.98 -22.73 -20.06
N LEU A 268 -12.59 -22.84 -18.86
CA LEU A 268 -12.15 -22.10 -17.69
C LEU A 268 -10.73 -22.52 -17.24
N THR A 269 -9.94 -21.57 -16.77
CA THR A 269 -8.66 -21.85 -16.12
C THR A 269 -8.86 -22.55 -14.78
N GLY A 270 -7.79 -23.15 -14.24
CA GLY A 270 -7.81 -23.76 -12.91
C GLY A 270 -8.19 -22.75 -11.83
N ALA A 271 -7.64 -21.53 -11.91
CA ALA A 271 -7.93 -20.43 -10.97
C ALA A 271 -9.41 -19.99 -11.04
N GLN A 272 -9.98 -19.84 -12.24
CA GLN A 272 -11.39 -19.47 -12.38
C GLN A 272 -12.31 -20.54 -11.79
N LYS A 273 -12.02 -21.83 -12.03
CA LYS A 273 -12.79 -22.95 -11.44
C LYS A 273 -12.70 -22.98 -9.92
N ARG A 274 -11.51 -22.70 -9.36
CA ARG A 274 -11.30 -22.61 -7.92
C ARG A 274 -12.17 -21.49 -7.33
N VAL A 275 -12.09 -20.29 -7.88
CA VAL A 275 -12.85 -19.11 -7.40
C VAL A 275 -14.36 -19.34 -7.48
N ILE A 276 -14.88 -19.91 -8.56
CA ILE A 276 -16.31 -20.22 -8.68
C ILE A 276 -16.76 -21.21 -7.60
N ARG A 277 -15.91 -22.20 -7.24
CA ARG A 277 -16.22 -23.12 -6.13
C ARG A 277 -16.23 -22.40 -4.78
N GLU A 278 -15.28 -21.49 -4.53
CA GLU A 278 -15.25 -20.66 -3.32
C GLU A 278 -16.53 -19.84 -3.19
N ILE A 279 -16.94 -19.13 -4.25
CA ILE A 279 -18.18 -18.36 -4.30
C ILE A 279 -19.40 -19.26 -4.05
N ARG A 280 -19.46 -20.44 -4.67
CA ARG A 280 -20.56 -21.39 -4.48
C ARG A 280 -20.69 -21.86 -3.04
N VAL A 281 -19.57 -22.12 -2.36
CA VAL A 281 -19.56 -22.49 -0.93
C VAL A 281 -20.14 -21.35 -0.09
N ASP A 282 -19.72 -20.13 -0.36
CA ASP A 282 -20.20 -18.97 0.40
C ASP A 282 -21.70 -18.73 0.23
N VAL A 283 -22.19 -18.66 -1.01
CA VAL A 283 -23.61 -18.36 -1.27
C VAL A 283 -24.54 -19.51 -0.85
N GLY A 284 -24.00 -20.70 -0.65
CA GLY A 284 -24.73 -21.86 -0.11
C GLY A 284 -24.73 -21.93 1.43
N SER A 285 -23.94 -21.12 2.11
CA SER A 285 -23.70 -21.20 3.57
C SER A 285 -24.82 -20.63 4.46
N GLY A 286 -25.77 -19.87 3.90
CA GLY A 286 -26.77 -19.11 4.65
C GLY A 286 -26.24 -17.84 5.33
N ARG A 287 -24.98 -17.47 5.06
CA ARG A 287 -24.35 -16.22 5.48
C ARG A 287 -24.20 -15.29 4.28
N GLN A 288 -24.23 -13.99 4.51
CA GLN A 288 -23.96 -13.04 3.46
C GLN A 288 -22.52 -13.22 2.94
N MET A 289 -22.35 -13.51 1.66
CA MET A 289 -21.02 -13.46 1.03
C MET A 289 -20.60 -12.02 0.84
N ASN A 290 -19.41 -11.69 1.27
CA ASN A 290 -18.76 -10.42 0.99
C ASN A 290 -17.33 -10.73 0.52
N ARG A 291 -17.09 -10.78 -0.80
CA ARG A 291 -15.87 -11.34 -1.39
C ARG A 291 -15.20 -10.39 -2.37
N LEU A 292 -13.89 -10.24 -2.25
CA LEU A 292 -13.04 -9.51 -3.19
C LEU A 292 -12.42 -10.47 -4.21
N LEU A 293 -12.76 -10.28 -5.47
CA LEU A 293 -12.19 -10.99 -6.59
C LEU A 293 -11.07 -10.16 -7.22
N GLN A 294 -9.85 -10.61 -7.04
CA GLN A 294 -8.68 -9.99 -7.61
C GLN A 294 -8.16 -10.77 -8.81
N GLY A 295 -7.59 -10.05 -9.76
CA GLY A 295 -6.92 -10.67 -10.90
C GLY A 295 -6.48 -9.61 -11.89
N ASP A 296 -5.49 -9.91 -12.66
CA ASP A 296 -4.95 -9.02 -13.69
C ASP A 296 -6.00 -8.59 -14.73
N VAL A 297 -5.71 -7.52 -15.45
CA VAL A 297 -6.56 -7.09 -16.57
C VAL A 297 -6.68 -8.24 -17.57
N GLY A 298 -7.93 -8.62 -17.87
CA GLY A 298 -8.22 -9.73 -18.80
C GLY A 298 -8.03 -11.13 -18.24
N SER A 299 -7.92 -11.32 -16.93
CA SER A 299 -7.93 -12.64 -16.28
C SER A 299 -9.29 -13.35 -16.31
N GLY A 300 -10.35 -12.66 -16.81
CA GLY A 300 -11.69 -13.21 -16.93
C GLY A 300 -12.57 -13.01 -15.69
N LYS A 301 -12.33 -11.98 -14.87
CA LYS A 301 -13.17 -11.63 -13.71
C LYS A 301 -14.65 -11.47 -14.07
N THR A 302 -14.95 -10.79 -15.18
CA THR A 302 -16.33 -10.59 -15.66
C THR A 302 -17.03 -11.92 -15.96
N LEU A 303 -16.32 -12.91 -16.47
CA LEU A 303 -16.89 -14.25 -16.72
C LEU A 303 -17.21 -14.96 -15.40
N VAL A 304 -16.32 -14.89 -14.41
CA VAL A 304 -16.57 -15.45 -13.07
C VAL A 304 -17.77 -14.76 -12.41
N ALA A 305 -17.87 -13.44 -12.53
CA ALA A 305 -19.02 -12.67 -12.04
C ALA A 305 -20.31 -13.10 -12.73
N LEU A 306 -20.31 -13.23 -14.08
CA LEU A 306 -21.46 -13.70 -14.83
C LEU A 306 -21.89 -15.10 -14.37
N MET A 307 -20.97 -16.04 -14.23
CA MET A 307 -21.28 -17.38 -13.75
C MET A 307 -21.87 -17.38 -12.34
N SER A 308 -21.40 -16.48 -11.49
CA SER A 308 -21.97 -16.28 -10.13
C SER A 308 -23.38 -15.70 -10.20
N MET A 309 -23.66 -14.77 -11.14
CA MET A 309 -25.00 -14.26 -11.39
C MET A 309 -25.95 -15.35 -11.91
N LEU A 310 -25.48 -16.25 -12.77
CA LEU A 310 -26.29 -17.36 -13.25
C LEU A 310 -26.70 -18.34 -12.13
N ILE A 311 -25.81 -18.58 -11.16
CA ILE A 311 -26.17 -19.33 -9.93
C ILE A 311 -27.30 -18.63 -9.17
N ALA A 312 -27.24 -17.29 -9.03
CA ALA A 312 -28.30 -16.55 -8.36
C ALA A 312 -29.64 -16.65 -9.11
N ILE A 313 -29.59 -16.55 -10.43
CA ILE A 313 -30.79 -16.70 -11.31
C ILE A 313 -31.41 -18.10 -11.20
N ASP A 314 -30.61 -19.16 -11.17
CA ASP A 314 -31.06 -20.53 -10.94
C ASP A 314 -31.82 -20.70 -9.61
N ASN A 315 -31.54 -19.83 -8.64
CA ASN A 315 -32.22 -19.78 -7.31
C ASN A 315 -33.36 -18.75 -7.25
N GLY A 316 -33.77 -18.19 -8.40
CA GLY A 316 -34.90 -17.25 -8.51
C GLY A 316 -34.60 -15.84 -7.99
N TYR A 317 -33.34 -15.43 -8.00
CA TYR A 317 -32.92 -14.08 -7.59
C TYR A 317 -32.47 -13.24 -8.78
N GLN A 318 -32.71 -11.94 -8.67
CA GLN A 318 -32.15 -10.94 -9.57
C GLN A 318 -30.74 -10.57 -9.14
N THR A 319 -29.97 -10.06 -10.08
CA THR A 319 -28.57 -9.64 -9.88
C THR A 319 -28.32 -8.27 -10.46
N CYS A 320 -27.32 -7.57 -9.93
CA CYS A 320 -26.86 -6.34 -10.57
C CYS A 320 -25.32 -6.29 -10.64
N ILE A 321 -24.81 -5.64 -11.67
CA ILE A 321 -23.41 -5.27 -11.79
C ILE A 321 -23.27 -3.75 -11.87
N MET A 322 -22.45 -3.21 -11.00
CA MET A 322 -22.17 -1.77 -10.92
C MET A 322 -20.79 -1.47 -11.48
N ALA A 323 -20.73 -0.51 -12.39
CA ALA A 323 -19.51 0.02 -12.96
C ALA A 323 -19.32 1.51 -12.58
N PRO A 324 -18.08 1.98 -12.46
CA PRO A 324 -17.80 3.37 -12.06
C PRO A 324 -18.16 4.41 -13.13
N THR A 325 -18.26 4.02 -14.40
CA THR A 325 -18.55 4.90 -15.53
C THR A 325 -19.56 4.30 -16.48
N GLU A 326 -20.25 5.14 -17.28
CA GLU A 326 -21.23 4.70 -18.27
C GLU A 326 -20.59 3.84 -19.34
N ILE A 327 -19.40 4.21 -19.83
CA ILE A 327 -18.65 3.42 -20.84
C ILE A 327 -18.38 2.00 -20.35
N LEU A 328 -17.96 1.83 -19.09
CA LEU A 328 -17.73 0.52 -18.52
C LEU A 328 -19.04 -0.26 -18.33
N ALA A 329 -20.11 0.41 -17.93
CA ALA A 329 -21.43 -0.22 -17.82
C ALA A 329 -21.91 -0.72 -19.19
N GLU A 330 -21.75 0.05 -20.25
CA GLU A 330 -22.08 -0.36 -21.63
C GLU A 330 -21.22 -1.55 -22.09
N GLN A 331 -19.92 -1.56 -21.78
CA GLN A 331 -19.04 -2.69 -22.09
C GLN A 331 -19.44 -3.97 -21.35
N HIS A 332 -19.81 -3.86 -20.09
CA HIS A 332 -20.34 -5.00 -19.33
C HIS A 332 -21.64 -5.50 -19.96
N LEU A 333 -22.54 -4.58 -20.30
CA LEU A 333 -23.78 -4.95 -21.01
C LEU A 333 -23.49 -5.73 -22.28
N GLN A 334 -22.66 -5.17 -23.19
CA GLN A 334 -22.34 -5.81 -24.48
C GLN A 334 -21.67 -7.19 -24.27
N THR A 335 -20.74 -7.28 -23.31
CA THR A 335 -20.05 -8.53 -22.97
C THR A 335 -21.03 -9.58 -22.46
N ILE A 336 -21.90 -9.21 -21.53
CA ILE A 336 -22.89 -10.13 -20.93
C ILE A 336 -23.91 -10.53 -21.96
N MET A 337 -24.45 -9.59 -22.75
CA MET A 337 -25.39 -9.91 -23.84
C MET A 337 -24.76 -10.80 -24.91
N GLY A 338 -23.48 -10.60 -25.24
CA GLY A 338 -22.73 -11.46 -26.16
C GLY A 338 -22.62 -12.90 -25.68
N PHE A 339 -22.40 -13.10 -24.37
CA PHE A 339 -22.36 -14.42 -23.75
C PHE A 339 -23.76 -15.09 -23.66
N LEU A 340 -24.80 -14.30 -23.42
CA LEU A 340 -26.16 -14.77 -23.15
C LEU A 340 -27.10 -14.71 -24.37
N LYS A 341 -26.60 -14.37 -25.57
CA LYS A 341 -27.44 -14.08 -26.77
C LYS A 341 -28.46 -15.17 -27.13
N ASP A 342 -28.15 -16.43 -26.80
CA ASP A 342 -28.97 -17.60 -27.10
C ASP A 342 -29.67 -18.19 -25.85
N MET A 343 -29.73 -17.40 -24.77
CA MET A 343 -30.35 -17.75 -23.49
C MET A 343 -31.53 -16.79 -23.19
N ASP A 344 -32.60 -17.30 -22.59
CA ASP A 344 -33.76 -16.48 -22.19
C ASP A 344 -33.52 -15.77 -20.87
N ILE A 345 -32.57 -14.79 -20.88
CA ILE A 345 -32.21 -13.96 -19.76
C ILE A 345 -32.28 -12.50 -20.18
N ARG A 346 -33.11 -11.71 -19.50
CA ARG A 346 -33.26 -10.28 -19.77
C ARG A 346 -32.21 -9.46 -18.99
N VAL A 347 -31.42 -8.74 -19.76
CA VAL A 347 -30.39 -7.81 -19.26
C VAL A 347 -30.79 -6.39 -19.59
N ALA A 348 -30.71 -5.47 -18.61
CA ALA A 348 -31.00 -4.07 -18.84
C ALA A 348 -29.83 -3.18 -18.39
N LEU A 349 -29.74 -1.97 -18.99
CA LEU A 349 -28.76 -0.94 -18.66
C LEU A 349 -29.46 0.25 -18.00
N LEU A 350 -28.97 0.66 -16.82
CA LEU A 350 -29.45 1.84 -16.11
C LEU A 350 -28.28 2.78 -15.75
N THR A 351 -28.21 3.89 -16.45
CA THR A 351 -27.20 4.96 -16.25
C THR A 351 -27.89 6.31 -16.11
N GLY A 352 -27.15 7.35 -15.81
CA GLY A 352 -27.67 8.73 -15.66
C GLY A 352 -28.30 9.32 -16.92
N VAL A 353 -27.93 8.80 -18.10
CA VAL A 353 -28.49 9.25 -19.39
C VAL A 353 -29.81 8.57 -19.77
N VAL A 354 -30.15 7.43 -19.13
CA VAL A 354 -31.42 6.73 -19.38
C VAL A 354 -32.57 7.46 -18.70
N LYS A 355 -33.49 8.01 -19.50
CA LYS A 355 -34.61 8.85 -19.03
C LYS A 355 -35.94 8.44 -19.68
N GLY A 356 -37.05 9.02 -19.17
CA GLY A 356 -38.38 8.89 -19.73
C GLY A 356 -38.87 7.43 -19.74
N LYS A 357 -39.66 7.09 -20.74
CA LYS A 357 -40.35 5.82 -20.88
C LYS A 357 -39.43 4.59 -20.76
N ARG A 358 -38.24 4.65 -21.36
CA ARG A 358 -37.26 3.57 -21.27
C ARG A 358 -36.81 3.30 -19.83
N ARG A 359 -36.65 4.38 -19.02
CA ARG A 359 -36.34 4.24 -17.59
C ARG A 359 -37.50 3.61 -16.82
N GLU A 360 -38.73 4.02 -17.10
CA GLU A 360 -39.94 3.49 -16.47
C GLU A 360 -40.10 1.98 -16.77
N GLU A 361 -39.94 1.56 -18.02
CA GLU A 361 -39.97 0.16 -18.44
C GLU A 361 -38.92 -0.70 -17.70
N ILE A 362 -37.70 -0.14 -17.48
CA ILE A 362 -36.65 -0.83 -16.72
C ILE A 362 -37.05 -0.96 -15.24
N LEU A 363 -37.56 0.12 -14.65
CA LEU A 363 -37.97 0.11 -13.24
C LEU A 363 -39.13 -0.86 -12.98
N GLU A 364 -40.11 -0.91 -13.86
CA GLU A 364 -41.20 -1.87 -13.83
C GLU A 364 -40.71 -3.31 -13.96
N GLY A 365 -39.84 -3.58 -14.96
CA GLY A 365 -39.28 -4.92 -15.16
C GLY A 365 -38.37 -5.40 -14.05
N LEU A 366 -37.77 -4.49 -13.25
CA LEU A 366 -37.05 -4.83 -12.03
C LEU A 366 -38.00 -5.16 -10.88
N ALA A 367 -39.09 -4.39 -10.75
CA ALA A 367 -40.05 -4.54 -9.67
C ALA A 367 -40.92 -5.82 -9.84
N ASP A 368 -41.21 -6.22 -11.07
CA ASP A 368 -41.96 -7.47 -11.39
C ASP A 368 -41.05 -8.71 -11.53
N GLY A 369 -39.72 -8.53 -11.58
CA GLY A 369 -38.75 -9.63 -11.70
C GLY A 369 -38.51 -10.12 -13.13
N THR A 370 -39.06 -9.48 -14.17
CA THR A 370 -38.82 -9.86 -15.57
C THR A 370 -37.42 -9.55 -16.06
N ILE A 371 -36.75 -8.54 -15.46
CA ILE A 371 -35.32 -8.24 -15.68
C ILE A 371 -34.51 -9.00 -14.63
N GLN A 372 -33.70 -9.97 -15.05
CA GLN A 372 -32.88 -10.80 -14.17
C GLN A 372 -31.51 -10.18 -13.88
N ILE A 373 -30.93 -9.43 -14.83
CA ILE A 373 -29.61 -8.79 -14.68
C ILE A 373 -29.74 -7.31 -14.97
N LEU A 374 -29.36 -6.48 -13.99
CA LEU A 374 -29.22 -5.03 -14.19
C LEU A 374 -27.74 -4.68 -14.27
N VAL A 375 -27.35 -3.99 -15.35
CA VAL A 375 -26.05 -3.35 -15.49
C VAL A 375 -26.22 -1.88 -15.30
N GLY A 376 -25.35 -1.21 -14.53
CA GLY A 376 -25.47 0.23 -14.40
C GLY A 376 -24.33 0.90 -13.63
N THR A 377 -24.52 2.20 -13.40
CA THR A 377 -23.61 3.03 -12.61
C THR A 377 -24.23 3.29 -11.23
N HIS A 378 -23.82 4.37 -10.55
CA HIS A 378 -24.45 4.80 -9.30
C HIS A 378 -25.99 5.00 -9.38
N ALA A 379 -26.56 5.12 -10.57
CA ALA A 379 -28.01 5.15 -10.77
C ALA A 379 -28.75 3.92 -10.20
N VAL A 380 -28.06 2.77 -10.10
CA VAL A 380 -28.60 1.54 -9.48
C VAL A 380 -28.91 1.71 -7.99
N ILE A 381 -28.21 2.62 -7.30
CA ILE A 381 -28.34 2.86 -5.86
C ILE A 381 -29.51 3.81 -5.53
N GLU A 382 -30.06 4.53 -6.52
CA GLU A 382 -31.14 5.48 -6.31
C GLU A 382 -32.38 4.81 -5.66
N ASP A 383 -33.05 5.52 -4.78
CA ASP A 383 -34.19 4.97 -4.01
C ASP A 383 -35.39 4.57 -4.89
N THR A 384 -35.47 5.11 -6.09
CA THR A 384 -36.47 4.77 -7.12
C THR A 384 -36.28 3.37 -7.70
N VAL A 385 -35.07 2.80 -7.62
CA VAL A 385 -34.74 1.47 -8.15
C VAL A 385 -35.12 0.42 -7.11
N ARG A 386 -36.14 -0.37 -7.41
CA ARG A 386 -36.63 -1.47 -6.55
C ARG A 386 -36.54 -2.79 -7.30
N PHE A 387 -35.97 -3.78 -6.65
CA PHE A 387 -35.92 -5.15 -7.16
C PHE A 387 -37.00 -6.01 -6.51
N ALA A 388 -37.57 -6.94 -7.26
CA ALA A 388 -38.45 -7.95 -6.69
C ALA A 388 -37.69 -8.86 -5.70
N ARG A 389 -36.50 -9.34 -6.06
CA ARG A 389 -35.67 -10.25 -5.24
C ARG A 389 -34.19 -10.12 -5.59
N LEU A 390 -33.52 -9.08 -5.14
CA LEU A 390 -32.08 -8.89 -5.36
C LEU A 390 -31.26 -9.85 -4.48
N GLY A 391 -30.53 -10.80 -5.08
CA GLY A 391 -29.74 -11.79 -4.36
C GLY A 391 -28.22 -11.61 -4.45
N LEU A 392 -27.70 -11.04 -5.55
CA LEU A 392 -26.27 -10.83 -5.76
C LEU A 392 -25.99 -9.47 -6.38
N VAL A 393 -25.02 -8.77 -5.81
CA VAL A 393 -24.48 -7.51 -6.32
C VAL A 393 -23.01 -7.71 -6.68
N VAL A 394 -22.65 -7.35 -7.90
CA VAL A 394 -21.26 -7.28 -8.37
C VAL A 394 -20.85 -5.83 -8.45
N VAL A 395 -19.72 -5.47 -7.87
CA VAL A 395 -19.15 -4.10 -7.90
C VAL A 395 -17.81 -4.14 -8.61
N ASP A 396 -17.69 -3.44 -9.73
CA ASP A 396 -16.43 -3.37 -10.47
C ASP A 396 -15.64 -2.11 -10.05
N GLU A 397 -14.31 -2.26 -9.87
CA GLU A 397 -13.38 -1.19 -9.46
C GLU A 397 -13.78 -0.50 -8.14
N GLN A 398 -13.81 -1.27 -7.05
CA GLN A 398 -14.27 -0.86 -5.71
C GLN A 398 -13.70 0.47 -5.22
N HIS A 399 -12.44 0.81 -5.56
CA HIS A 399 -11.78 2.04 -5.09
C HIS A 399 -12.53 3.33 -5.45
N ARG A 400 -13.55 3.24 -6.31
CA ARG A 400 -14.41 4.36 -6.72
C ARG A 400 -15.78 4.38 -6.02
N PHE A 401 -16.09 3.36 -5.17
CA PHE A 401 -17.35 3.27 -4.44
C PHE A 401 -17.12 3.35 -2.92
N GLY A 402 -17.68 4.37 -2.27
CA GLY A 402 -17.59 4.56 -0.83
C GLY A 402 -18.44 3.58 -0.01
N VAL A 403 -18.10 3.42 1.28
CA VAL A 403 -18.82 2.57 2.25
C VAL A 403 -20.30 2.91 2.34
N ALA A 404 -20.66 4.20 2.32
CA ALA A 404 -22.04 4.67 2.37
C ALA A 404 -22.89 4.21 1.17
N GLN A 405 -22.28 4.04 0.00
CA GLN A 405 -22.97 3.57 -1.20
C GLN A 405 -23.26 2.06 -1.13
N ARG A 406 -22.36 1.27 -0.54
CA ARG A 406 -22.59 -0.16 -0.29
C ARG A 406 -23.72 -0.37 0.72
N ALA A 407 -23.76 0.41 1.79
CA ALA A 407 -24.82 0.34 2.79
C ALA A 407 -26.23 0.59 2.18
N LYS A 408 -26.35 1.48 1.19
CA LYS A 408 -27.60 1.71 0.46
C LYS A 408 -28.05 0.50 -0.38
N LEU A 409 -27.10 -0.30 -0.91
CA LEU A 409 -27.45 -1.52 -1.63
C LEU A 409 -28.03 -2.58 -0.70
N TRP A 410 -27.55 -2.67 0.54
CA TRP A 410 -28.06 -3.60 1.54
C TRP A 410 -29.52 -3.31 1.92
N SER A 411 -29.92 -2.04 1.92
CA SER A 411 -31.29 -1.64 2.25
C SER A 411 -32.33 -1.93 1.15
N LYS A 412 -31.88 -2.40 -0.04
CA LYS A 412 -32.78 -2.67 -1.19
C LYS A 412 -33.42 -4.05 -1.16
N SER A 413 -33.12 -4.90 -0.18
CA SER A 413 -33.65 -6.25 -0.02
C SER A 413 -33.98 -6.53 1.44
N GLU A 414 -34.90 -7.46 1.68
CA GLU A 414 -35.30 -7.93 3.01
C GLU A 414 -34.12 -8.51 3.80
N ASN A 415 -33.31 -9.34 3.13
CA ASN A 415 -31.98 -9.77 3.60
C ASN A 415 -30.92 -9.11 2.74
N PRO A 416 -29.74 -8.76 3.29
CA PRO A 416 -28.66 -8.17 2.48
C PRO A 416 -28.24 -9.13 1.36
N PRO A 417 -28.13 -8.65 0.10
CA PRO A 417 -27.67 -9.45 -1.00
C PRO A 417 -26.22 -9.87 -0.80
N HIS A 418 -25.81 -10.96 -1.43
CA HIS A 418 -24.39 -11.30 -1.56
C HIS A 418 -23.66 -10.21 -2.34
N VAL A 419 -22.40 -9.95 -1.99
CA VAL A 419 -21.57 -8.92 -2.62
C VAL A 419 -20.30 -9.56 -3.17
N LEU A 420 -20.06 -9.39 -4.46
CA LEU A 420 -18.82 -9.73 -5.13
C LEU A 420 -18.16 -8.45 -5.64
N VAL A 421 -17.05 -8.09 -5.04
CA VAL A 421 -16.27 -6.91 -5.44
C VAL A 421 -15.17 -7.36 -6.37
N MET A 422 -14.97 -6.66 -7.49
CA MET A 422 -13.90 -6.93 -8.44
C MET A 422 -12.91 -5.79 -8.47
N THR A 423 -11.62 -6.10 -8.63
CA THR A 423 -10.59 -5.12 -8.93
C THR A 423 -9.62 -5.64 -9.99
N ALA A 424 -9.24 -4.77 -10.92
CA ALA A 424 -8.21 -5.05 -11.90
C ALA A 424 -6.81 -4.64 -11.43
N THR A 425 -6.70 -3.92 -10.32
CA THR A 425 -5.43 -3.65 -9.68
C THR A 425 -5.10 -4.80 -8.75
N PRO A 426 -4.05 -5.58 -9.02
CA PRO A 426 -3.56 -6.54 -8.06
C PRO A 426 -3.14 -5.81 -6.78
N ILE A 427 -3.73 -6.19 -5.67
CA ILE A 427 -3.37 -5.68 -4.35
C ILE A 427 -2.59 -6.80 -3.66
N PRO A 428 -1.41 -6.53 -3.10
CA PRO A 428 -0.68 -7.54 -2.34
C PRO A 428 -1.62 -8.22 -1.33
N ARG A 429 -1.57 -9.55 -1.26
CA ARG A 429 -2.50 -10.33 -0.42
C ARG A 429 -2.49 -9.86 1.03
N THR A 430 -1.33 -9.52 1.55
CA THR A 430 -1.14 -9.00 2.90
C THR A 430 -1.83 -7.65 3.13
N LEU A 431 -1.72 -6.76 2.16
CA LEU A 431 -2.38 -5.46 2.18
C LEU A 431 -3.91 -5.63 2.04
N ALA A 432 -4.37 -6.54 1.18
CA ALA A 432 -5.78 -6.85 1.03
C ALA A 432 -6.40 -7.40 2.33
N MET A 433 -5.71 -8.30 3.03
CA MET A 433 -6.15 -8.84 4.32
C MET A 433 -6.22 -7.78 5.43
N THR A 434 -5.51 -6.69 5.29
CA THR A 434 -5.47 -5.60 6.26
C THR A 434 -6.47 -4.50 5.91
N LEU A 435 -6.49 -4.04 4.66
CA LEU A 435 -7.37 -2.94 4.21
C LEU A 435 -8.81 -3.39 3.96
N TYR A 436 -9.01 -4.64 3.54
CA TYR A 436 -10.31 -5.21 3.20
C TYR A 436 -10.59 -6.45 4.05
N GLY A 437 -10.25 -6.37 5.33
CA GLY A 437 -10.31 -7.52 6.23
C GLY A 437 -11.69 -8.08 6.52
N ASP A 438 -12.74 -7.33 6.16
CA ASP A 438 -14.14 -7.77 6.14
C ASP A 438 -14.51 -8.57 4.88
N LEU A 439 -13.65 -8.54 3.84
CA LEU A 439 -13.86 -9.28 2.60
C LEU A 439 -13.05 -10.59 2.60
N ASP A 440 -13.67 -11.67 2.17
CA ASP A 440 -12.96 -12.88 1.77
C ASP A 440 -12.28 -12.64 0.43
N VAL A 441 -11.02 -13.04 0.27
CA VAL A 441 -10.23 -12.73 -0.93
C VAL A 441 -10.08 -13.96 -1.82
N SER A 442 -10.46 -13.82 -3.08
CA SER A 442 -10.19 -14.78 -4.15
C SER A 442 -9.29 -14.17 -5.22
N VAL A 443 -8.34 -14.95 -5.70
CA VAL A 443 -7.34 -14.50 -6.68
C VAL A 443 -7.42 -15.33 -7.95
N ILE A 444 -7.50 -14.67 -9.11
CA ILE A 444 -7.29 -15.30 -10.43
C ILE A 444 -5.85 -14.99 -10.84
N ASP A 445 -4.99 -15.94 -10.62
CA ASP A 445 -3.53 -15.90 -10.86
C ASP A 445 -3.13 -16.57 -12.18
N GLU A 446 -4.09 -16.93 -13.01
CA GLU A 446 -3.88 -17.52 -14.33
C GLU A 446 -4.51 -16.64 -15.41
N LEU A 447 -3.83 -16.54 -16.56
CA LEU A 447 -4.39 -15.90 -17.75
C LEU A 447 -5.17 -16.92 -18.60
N PRO A 448 -6.23 -16.49 -19.30
CA PRO A 448 -6.96 -17.36 -20.22
C PRO A 448 -6.05 -17.92 -21.33
N PRO A 449 -6.32 -19.15 -21.81
CA PRO A 449 -5.53 -19.77 -22.87
C PRO A 449 -5.54 -18.93 -24.15
N GLY A 450 -4.42 -18.92 -24.86
CA GLY A 450 -4.23 -18.19 -26.13
C GLY A 450 -3.78 -16.72 -25.99
N ARG A 451 -3.73 -16.17 -24.78
CA ARG A 451 -3.23 -14.81 -24.54
C ARG A 451 -1.69 -14.80 -24.50
N LYS A 452 -1.07 -13.93 -25.29
CA LYS A 452 0.38 -13.74 -25.28
C LYS A 452 0.78 -12.70 -24.23
N PRO A 453 1.85 -12.92 -23.45
CA PRO A 453 2.38 -11.90 -22.54
C PRO A 453 2.78 -10.63 -23.30
N VAL A 454 2.49 -9.47 -22.74
CA VAL A 454 2.93 -8.18 -23.31
C VAL A 454 4.43 -8.06 -23.15
N ARG A 455 5.15 -7.83 -24.26
CA ARG A 455 6.59 -7.58 -24.23
C ARG A 455 6.84 -6.15 -23.78
N THR A 456 7.40 -5.97 -22.59
CA THR A 456 7.74 -4.65 -22.05
C THR A 456 9.22 -4.36 -22.34
N THR A 457 9.52 -3.17 -22.87
CA THR A 457 10.88 -2.73 -23.17
C THR A 457 11.11 -1.31 -22.67
N HIS A 458 12.33 -1.03 -22.22
CA HIS A 458 12.77 0.29 -21.82
C HIS A 458 13.59 0.94 -22.93
N VAL A 459 13.31 2.20 -23.24
CA VAL A 459 14.00 2.99 -24.27
C VAL A 459 14.33 4.38 -23.70
N PHE A 460 15.54 4.85 -23.97
CA PHE A 460 15.89 6.24 -23.62
C PHE A 460 15.35 7.23 -24.66
N ASP A 461 15.01 8.43 -24.21
CA ASP A 461 14.53 9.54 -25.04
C ASP A 461 15.47 9.87 -26.22
N SER A 462 16.76 9.63 -26.09
CA SER A 462 17.74 9.77 -27.18
C SER A 462 17.50 8.83 -28.37
N ARG A 463 16.63 7.81 -28.25
CA ARG A 463 16.30 6.84 -29.30
C ARG A 463 14.91 7.02 -29.87
N MET A 464 14.30 8.21 -29.76
CA MET A 464 12.93 8.47 -30.24
C MET A 464 12.77 8.20 -31.74
N THR A 465 13.76 8.48 -32.57
CA THR A 465 13.70 8.22 -34.00
C THR A 465 13.49 6.73 -34.31
N THR A 466 14.27 5.86 -33.68
CA THR A 466 14.13 4.41 -33.82
C THR A 466 12.75 3.93 -33.31
N LEU A 467 12.25 4.54 -32.24
CA LEU A 467 10.92 4.23 -31.71
C LEU A 467 9.83 4.61 -32.72
N TYR A 468 9.93 5.78 -33.35
CA TYR A 468 8.97 6.22 -34.36
C TYR A 468 8.95 5.30 -35.59
N ASP A 469 10.10 4.82 -36.02
CA ASP A 469 10.20 3.85 -37.12
C ASP A 469 9.52 2.52 -36.74
N GLY A 470 9.72 2.05 -35.51
CA GLY A 470 9.02 0.86 -35.01
C GLY A 470 7.49 1.06 -34.93
N ILE A 471 7.03 2.26 -34.52
CA ILE A 471 5.59 2.60 -34.49
C ILE A 471 5.02 2.56 -35.92
N ARG A 472 5.70 3.16 -36.92
CA ARG A 472 5.27 3.15 -38.32
C ARG A 472 5.12 1.71 -38.82
N GLN A 473 6.11 0.86 -38.55
CA GLN A 473 6.05 -0.54 -38.94
C GLN A 473 4.79 -1.21 -38.38
N GLN A 474 4.48 -1.04 -37.10
CA GLN A 474 3.33 -1.65 -36.47
C GLN A 474 2.00 -1.12 -37.05
N ILE A 475 1.92 0.16 -37.39
CA ILE A 475 0.73 0.73 -38.04
C ILE A 475 0.57 0.21 -39.46
N HIS A 476 1.65 0.05 -40.22
CA HIS A 476 1.61 -0.57 -41.55
C HIS A 476 1.20 -2.04 -41.53
N GLU A 477 1.47 -2.75 -40.43
CA GLU A 477 0.96 -4.09 -40.17
C GLU A 477 -0.56 -4.10 -39.78
N GLY A 478 -1.21 -2.94 -39.81
CA GLY A 478 -2.64 -2.76 -39.53
C GLY A 478 -2.96 -2.58 -38.05
N ARG A 479 -1.99 -2.29 -37.17
CA ARG A 479 -2.17 -2.16 -35.73
C ARG A 479 -2.40 -0.72 -35.31
N GLN A 480 -2.96 -0.54 -34.10
CA GLN A 480 -3.16 0.75 -33.49
C GLN A 480 -2.27 0.94 -32.27
N VAL A 481 -1.95 2.20 -31.97
CA VAL A 481 -0.94 2.59 -30.98
C VAL A 481 -1.52 3.57 -29.96
N TYR A 482 -1.28 3.33 -28.69
CA TYR A 482 -1.46 4.30 -27.61
C TYR A 482 -0.15 5.03 -27.32
N ILE A 483 -0.19 6.35 -27.18
CA ILE A 483 0.94 7.16 -26.68
C ILE A 483 0.43 7.96 -25.48
N VAL A 484 1.04 7.72 -24.33
CA VAL A 484 0.60 8.29 -23.04
C VAL A 484 1.62 9.26 -22.50
N PHE A 485 1.15 10.46 -22.13
CA PHE A 485 1.92 11.51 -21.46
C PHE A 485 1.59 11.53 -19.97
N PRO A 486 2.57 11.85 -19.08
CA PRO A 486 2.29 12.03 -17.67
C PRO A 486 1.47 13.30 -17.40
N LEU A 487 0.71 13.29 -16.30
CA LEU A 487 0.19 14.53 -15.71
C LEU A 487 1.28 15.20 -14.88
N ILE A 488 1.38 16.53 -14.96
CA ILE A 488 2.29 17.33 -14.15
C ILE A 488 1.47 17.98 -13.03
N GLU A 489 1.70 17.64 -11.78
CA GLU A 489 0.89 18.05 -10.63
C GLU A 489 0.88 19.56 -10.34
N GLU A 490 1.83 20.34 -10.90
CA GLU A 490 2.00 21.75 -10.55
C GLU A 490 0.94 22.73 -11.08
N SER A 491 0.27 22.44 -12.17
CA SER A 491 -0.97 23.13 -12.57
C SER A 491 -1.67 22.44 -13.75
N ALA A 492 -2.99 22.35 -13.64
CA ALA A 492 -3.84 21.81 -14.70
C ALA A 492 -3.76 22.57 -16.05
N LYS A 493 -3.14 23.75 -16.09
CA LYS A 493 -2.85 24.50 -17.33
C LYS A 493 -1.54 24.03 -17.98
N SER A 494 -0.55 23.64 -17.19
CA SER A 494 0.74 23.10 -17.63
C SER A 494 0.57 21.75 -18.33
N ASP A 495 -0.27 20.87 -17.79
CA ASP A 495 -0.55 19.54 -18.34
C ASP A 495 -1.16 19.57 -19.75
N LEU A 496 -2.11 20.48 -19.95
CA LEU A 496 -2.73 20.67 -21.26
C LEU A 496 -1.72 21.18 -22.29
N LYS A 497 -0.89 22.15 -21.91
CA LYS A 497 0.12 22.70 -22.80
C LYS A 497 1.12 21.63 -23.23
N ASN A 498 1.61 20.81 -22.28
CA ASN A 498 2.55 19.72 -22.60
C ASN A 498 1.93 18.65 -23.50
N LEU A 499 0.67 18.30 -23.27
CA LEU A 499 -0.05 17.38 -24.16
C LEU A 499 -0.26 18.00 -25.55
N GLU A 500 -0.63 19.28 -25.64
CA GLU A 500 -0.86 19.96 -26.90
C GLU A 500 0.43 20.13 -27.69
N ASP A 501 1.51 20.56 -27.04
CA ASP A 501 2.84 20.66 -27.66
C ASP A 501 3.32 19.28 -28.10
N GLY A 502 3.17 18.24 -27.27
CA GLY A 502 3.52 16.87 -27.63
C GLY A 502 2.66 16.29 -28.75
N PHE A 503 1.36 16.61 -28.78
CA PHE A 503 0.46 16.22 -29.85
C PHE A 503 0.87 16.81 -31.21
N GLU A 504 1.20 18.10 -31.25
CA GLU A 504 1.70 18.74 -32.48
C GLU A 504 3.03 18.16 -32.94
N VAL A 505 3.95 17.84 -32.02
CA VAL A 505 5.19 17.14 -32.35
C VAL A 505 4.90 15.76 -32.95
N LEU A 506 4.00 14.99 -32.37
CA LEU A 506 3.62 13.68 -32.90
C LEU A 506 2.91 13.79 -34.26
N LYS A 507 2.09 14.80 -34.47
CA LYS A 507 1.43 15.06 -35.74
C LYS A 507 2.44 15.40 -36.86
N GLN A 508 3.50 16.13 -36.51
CA GLN A 508 4.60 16.38 -37.44
C GLN A 508 5.46 15.13 -37.67
N ALA A 509 5.63 14.29 -36.64
CA ALA A 509 6.40 13.06 -36.76
C ALA A 509 5.66 11.96 -37.56
N PHE A 510 4.31 11.99 -37.56
CA PHE A 510 3.46 10.99 -38.23
C PHE A 510 2.42 11.65 -39.16
N PRO A 511 2.86 12.43 -40.18
CA PRO A 511 1.94 13.15 -41.06
C PRO A 511 1.08 12.20 -41.93
N GLU A 512 1.50 10.96 -42.11
CA GLU A 512 0.83 9.91 -42.89
C GLU A 512 -0.32 9.22 -42.11
N PHE A 513 -0.42 9.40 -40.80
CA PHE A 513 -1.43 8.76 -39.96
C PHE A 513 -2.41 9.76 -39.32
N ARG A 514 -3.59 9.26 -39.00
CA ARG A 514 -4.60 10.06 -38.28
C ARG A 514 -4.44 9.83 -36.77
N LEU A 515 -4.41 10.93 -36.01
CA LEU A 515 -4.28 10.94 -34.59
C LEU A 515 -5.57 11.37 -33.90
N SER A 516 -5.97 10.70 -32.83
CA SER A 516 -6.97 11.15 -31.86
C SER A 516 -6.29 11.63 -30.59
N LYS A 517 -6.92 12.60 -29.90
CA LYS A 517 -6.43 13.15 -28.63
C LYS A 517 -7.49 13.03 -27.55
N VAL A 518 -7.10 12.48 -26.36
CA VAL A 518 -8.00 12.32 -25.21
C VAL A 518 -7.34 12.78 -23.92
N HIS A 519 -7.99 13.66 -23.17
CA HIS A 519 -7.50 14.13 -21.87
C HIS A 519 -8.64 14.45 -20.90
N GLY A 520 -8.31 14.59 -19.60
CA GLY A 520 -9.28 14.72 -18.51
C GLY A 520 -10.22 15.93 -18.58
N LYS A 521 -9.81 17.01 -19.25
CA LYS A 521 -10.58 18.25 -19.35
C LYS A 521 -11.54 18.30 -20.56
N MET A 522 -11.51 17.29 -21.42
CA MET A 522 -12.49 17.19 -22.50
C MET A 522 -13.89 17.00 -21.94
N LYS A 523 -14.89 17.58 -22.62
CA LYS A 523 -16.29 17.27 -22.33
C LYS A 523 -16.53 15.78 -22.55
N PRO A 524 -17.38 15.14 -21.76
CA PRO A 524 -17.63 13.70 -21.89
C PRO A 524 -17.97 13.27 -23.32
N LYS A 525 -18.79 14.04 -24.02
CA LYS A 525 -19.19 13.77 -25.40
C LYS A 525 -18.01 13.81 -26.39
N ASP A 526 -17.17 14.84 -26.30
CA ASP A 526 -16.02 15.00 -27.21
C ASP A 526 -14.99 13.86 -26.97
N LYS A 527 -14.84 13.45 -25.69
CA LYS A 527 -13.99 12.33 -25.30
C LYS A 527 -14.50 11.01 -25.87
N GLU A 528 -15.81 10.80 -25.83
CA GLU A 528 -16.46 9.62 -26.36
C GLU A 528 -16.33 9.55 -27.88
N GLU A 529 -16.54 10.65 -28.59
CA GLU A 529 -16.37 10.75 -30.04
C GLU A 529 -14.94 10.42 -30.47
N GLU A 530 -13.91 10.97 -29.84
CA GLU A 530 -12.51 10.67 -30.16
C GLU A 530 -12.13 9.21 -29.84
N MET A 531 -12.64 8.66 -28.74
CA MET A 531 -12.47 7.25 -28.43
C MET A 531 -13.15 6.34 -29.43
N GLN A 532 -14.38 6.68 -29.87
CA GLN A 532 -15.11 5.89 -30.87
C GLN A 532 -14.41 5.89 -32.23
N ARG A 533 -13.84 7.02 -32.66
CA ARG A 533 -13.00 7.09 -33.88
C ARG A 533 -11.80 6.15 -33.81
N PHE A 534 -11.17 6.05 -32.64
CA PHE A 534 -10.06 5.12 -32.45
C PHE A 534 -10.55 3.66 -32.43
N VAL A 535 -11.65 3.36 -31.75
CA VAL A 535 -12.25 2.00 -31.74
C VAL A 535 -12.62 1.55 -33.15
N ASN A 536 -13.18 2.44 -33.97
CA ASN A 536 -13.57 2.17 -35.36
C ASN A 536 -12.38 2.05 -36.32
N GLY A 537 -11.15 2.31 -35.88
CA GLY A 537 -9.95 2.29 -36.72
C GLY A 537 -9.78 3.51 -37.63
N GLU A 538 -10.61 4.56 -37.44
CA GLU A 538 -10.52 5.82 -38.21
C GLU A 538 -9.23 6.58 -37.90
N THR A 539 -8.69 6.39 -36.70
CA THR A 539 -7.41 6.91 -36.24
C THR A 539 -6.51 5.77 -35.81
N GLN A 540 -5.22 5.85 -36.16
CA GLN A 540 -4.22 4.81 -35.91
C GLN A 540 -3.46 5.04 -34.61
N ILE A 541 -3.36 6.29 -34.17
CA ILE A 541 -2.65 6.67 -32.93
C ILE A 541 -3.60 7.41 -32.01
N LEU A 542 -3.73 6.95 -30.77
CA LEU A 542 -4.42 7.66 -29.71
C LEU A 542 -3.41 8.27 -28.74
N VAL A 543 -3.39 9.58 -28.68
CA VAL A 543 -2.55 10.36 -27.76
C VAL A 543 -3.37 10.74 -26.55
N ALA A 544 -2.90 10.42 -25.34
CA ALA A 544 -3.66 10.70 -24.15
C ALA A 544 -2.80 11.00 -22.92
N THR A 545 -3.44 11.58 -21.91
CA THR A 545 -2.92 11.58 -20.53
C THR A 545 -3.38 10.31 -19.79
N THR A 546 -3.10 10.18 -18.50
CA THR A 546 -3.49 9.05 -17.64
C THR A 546 -4.98 8.68 -17.65
N VAL A 547 -5.83 9.48 -18.28
CA VAL A 547 -7.28 9.26 -18.39
C VAL A 547 -7.67 7.99 -19.16
N ILE A 548 -6.73 7.35 -19.88
CA ILE A 548 -6.96 6.00 -20.50
C ILE A 548 -7.15 4.90 -19.44
N GLU A 549 -7.03 5.19 -18.16
CA GLU A 549 -7.38 4.25 -17.09
C GLU A 549 -8.82 3.73 -17.20
N VAL A 550 -9.68 4.40 -17.96
CA VAL A 550 -11.08 4.03 -18.15
C VAL A 550 -11.27 3.07 -19.33
N GLY A 551 -11.23 1.84 -19.06
CA GLY A 551 -11.92 0.64 -19.51
C GLY A 551 -12.17 0.33 -21.00
N VAL A 552 -11.86 1.18 -22.00
CA VAL A 552 -12.20 0.88 -23.40
C VAL A 552 -11.34 -0.23 -23.95
N ASN A 553 -12.00 -1.28 -24.45
CA ASN A 553 -11.34 -2.43 -25.07
C ASN A 553 -11.17 -2.18 -26.57
N VAL A 554 -9.92 -2.06 -27.03
CA VAL A 554 -9.55 -1.96 -28.45
C VAL A 554 -8.65 -3.13 -28.80
N PRO A 555 -9.18 -4.26 -29.29
CA PRO A 555 -8.40 -5.47 -29.54
C PRO A 555 -7.24 -5.26 -30.51
N ASN A 556 -7.38 -4.33 -31.48
CA ASN A 556 -6.38 -4.00 -32.49
C ASN A 556 -5.25 -3.11 -31.97
N ALA A 557 -5.41 -2.47 -30.79
CA ALA A 557 -4.37 -1.65 -30.19
C ALA A 557 -3.34 -2.55 -29.46
N SER A 558 -2.23 -2.83 -30.15
CA SER A 558 -1.20 -3.75 -29.67
C SER A 558 0.06 -3.08 -29.18
N VAL A 559 0.19 -1.77 -29.33
CA VAL A 559 1.37 -1.00 -28.88
C VAL A 559 0.98 0.07 -27.88
N MET A 560 1.64 0.06 -26.74
CA MET A 560 1.53 1.10 -25.70
C MET A 560 2.90 1.79 -25.56
N VAL A 561 2.96 3.08 -25.77
CA VAL A 561 4.14 3.91 -25.53
C VAL A 561 3.85 4.83 -24.36
N ILE A 562 4.66 4.76 -23.31
CA ILE A 562 4.54 5.61 -22.12
C ILE A 562 5.74 6.54 -22.08
N LEU A 563 5.49 7.81 -22.38
CA LEU A 563 6.51 8.84 -22.35
C LEU A 563 6.76 9.30 -20.91
N GLU A 564 8.00 9.67 -20.61
CA GLU A 564 8.43 10.03 -19.25
C GLU A 564 7.98 9.02 -18.19
N ALA A 565 8.17 7.72 -18.45
CA ALA A 565 7.70 6.63 -17.62
C ALA A 565 8.18 6.70 -16.15
N GLN A 566 9.29 7.43 -15.88
CA GLN A 566 9.79 7.67 -14.53
C GLN A 566 8.83 8.45 -13.63
N ARG A 567 7.87 9.16 -14.20
CA ARG A 567 6.86 9.95 -13.46
C ARG A 567 5.64 9.15 -13.02
N PHE A 568 5.51 7.92 -13.52
CA PHE A 568 4.39 7.05 -13.17
C PHE A 568 4.72 6.11 -12.01
N GLY A 569 3.73 5.84 -11.18
CA GLY A 569 3.79 4.75 -10.21
C GLY A 569 3.71 3.37 -10.90
N LEU A 570 4.24 2.33 -10.23
CA LEU A 570 4.22 0.96 -10.76
C LEU A 570 2.81 0.45 -11.07
N ALA A 571 1.85 0.74 -10.19
CA ALA A 571 0.45 0.38 -10.40
C ALA A 571 -0.14 1.03 -11.66
N GLN A 572 0.17 2.31 -11.91
CA GLN A 572 -0.27 3.02 -13.12
C GLN A 572 0.37 2.44 -14.39
N LEU A 573 1.68 2.20 -14.37
CA LEU A 573 2.39 1.55 -15.49
C LEU A 573 1.78 0.19 -15.83
N HIS A 574 1.48 -0.61 -14.80
CA HIS A 574 0.86 -1.91 -14.96
C HIS A 574 -0.56 -1.82 -15.56
N GLN A 575 -1.39 -0.89 -15.08
CA GLN A 575 -2.73 -0.64 -15.62
C GLN A 575 -2.67 -0.20 -17.09
N LEU A 576 -1.76 0.72 -17.45
CA LEU A 576 -1.54 1.15 -18.83
C LEU A 576 -1.09 0.00 -19.72
N ARG A 577 -0.13 -0.81 -19.26
CA ARG A 577 0.30 -2.03 -19.97
C ARG A 577 -0.87 -2.99 -20.23
N GLY A 578 -1.76 -3.13 -19.26
CA GLY A 578 -2.96 -4.00 -19.38
C GLY A 578 -3.98 -3.52 -20.42
N ARG A 579 -3.84 -2.32 -20.98
CA ARG A 579 -4.70 -1.82 -22.06
C ARG A 579 -4.39 -2.44 -23.42
N VAL A 580 -3.20 -2.98 -23.59
CA VAL A 580 -2.80 -3.77 -24.77
C VAL A 580 -2.72 -5.26 -24.40
N GLY A 581 -2.54 -6.14 -25.40
CA GLY A 581 -2.46 -7.58 -25.17
C GLY A 581 -3.83 -8.24 -25.01
N ARG A 582 -4.88 -7.66 -25.56
CA ARG A 582 -6.24 -8.22 -25.54
C ARG A 582 -6.59 -9.00 -26.82
N GLY A 583 -5.78 -8.85 -27.87
CA GLY A 583 -5.88 -9.61 -29.12
C GLY A 583 -5.01 -10.88 -29.10
N ALA A 584 -5.09 -11.66 -30.18
CA ALA A 584 -4.28 -12.87 -30.39
C ALA A 584 -2.81 -12.55 -30.75
N ASP A 585 -2.53 -11.32 -31.16
CA ASP A 585 -1.22 -10.87 -31.62
C ASP A 585 -0.27 -10.47 -30.50
N GLN A 586 1.04 -10.50 -30.77
CA GLN A 586 2.04 -10.01 -29.84
C GLN A 586 1.84 -8.52 -29.60
N SER A 587 1.75 -8.12 -28.34
CA SER A 587 1.63 -6.71 -27.93
C SER A 587 2.90 -6.23 -27.24
N PHE A 588 3.13 -4.92 -27.34
CA PHE A 588 4.34 -4.25 -26.86
C PHE A 588 3.96 -3.11 -25.92
N CYS A 589 4.73 -2.97 -24.83
CA CYS A 589 4.70 -1.81 -23.95
C CYS A 589 6.10 -1.19 -23.89
N ILE A 590 6.23 0.06 -24.30
CA ILE A 590 7.51 0.75 -24.42
C ILE A 590 7.53 1.87 -23.39
N LEU A 591 8.48 1.77 -22.45
CA LEU A 591 8.69 2.74 -21.38
C LEU A 591 9.81 3.69 -21.82
N VAL A 592 9.48 4.96 -22.03
CA VAL A 592 10.46 5.96 -22.46
C VAL A 592 10.88 6.82 -21.27
N THR A 593 12.18 6.96 -21.03
CA THR A 593 12.73 7.73 -19.92
C THR A 593 13.97 8.55 -20.35
N PRO A 594 14.33 9.62 -19.60
CA PRO A 594 15.63 10.25 -19.76
C PRO A 594 16.77 9.30 -19.31
N TYR A 595 18.00 9.60 -19.73
CA TYR A 595 19.17 8.78 -19.41
C TYR A 595 19.49 8.74 -17.90
N LYS A 596 19.33 9.88 -17.21
CA LYS A 596 19.60 9.97 -15.77
C LYS A 596 18.36 9.58 -14.98
N LEU A 597 18.43 8.45 -14.29
CA LEU A 597 17.39 7.95 -13.39
C LEU A 597 17.95 7.80 -11.96
N SER A 598 17.11 8.04 -10.96
CA SER A 598 17.40 7.63 -9.59
C SER A 598 17.41 6.10 -9.48
N GLU A 599 18.09 5.57 -8.47
CA GLU A 599 18.18 4.12 -8.25
C GLU A 599 16.78 3.48 -8.09
N ASP A 600 15.88 4.10 -7.33
CA ASP A 600 14.53 3.60 -7.13
C ASP A 600 13.68 3.64 -8.41
N THR A 601 13.86 4.67 -9.23
CA THR A 601 13.20 4.74 -10.54
C THR A 601 13.70 3.65 -11.47
N ARG A 602 15.00 3.40 -11.49
CA ARG A 602 15.59 2.31 -12.29
C ARG A 602 15.00 0.96 -11.87
N LYS A 603 14.96 0.67 -10.56
CA LYS A 603 14.33 -0.55 -10.03
C LYS A 603 12.87 -0.69 -10.47
N ARG A 604 12.09 0.41 -10.48
CA ARG A 604 10.69 0.38 -10.97
C ARG A 604 10.59 0.01 -12.45
N ILE A 605 11.42 0.61 -13.29
CA ILE A 605 11.44 0.32 -14.73
C ILE A 605 11.88 -1.13 -14.99
N ASP A 606 12.93 -1.59 -14.31
CA ASP A 606 13.46 -2.96 -14.45
C ASP A 606 12.38 -4.00 -14.07
N ILE A 607 11.68 -3.82 -12.95
CA ILE A 607 10.58 -4.70 -12.53
C ILE A 607 9.48 -4.78 -13.59
N MET A 608 9.12 -3.64 -14.20
CA MET A 608 8.10 -3.62 -15.26
C MET A 608 8.54 -4.38 -16.52
N CYS A 609 9.84 -4.42 -16.81
CA CYS A 609 10.41 -5.17 -17.93
C CYS A 609 10.55 -6.66 -17.62
N ASP A 610 10.85 -7.02 -16.36
CA ASP A 610 11.18 -8.39 -15.95
C ASP A 610 9.95 -9.27 -15.74
N THR A 611 8.79 -8.69 -15.38
CA THR A 611 7.60 -9.48 -15.08
C THR A 611 6.31 -8.90 -15.64
N ASN A 612 5.41 -9.79 -16.06
CA ASN A 612 4.03 -9.48 -16.40
C ASN A 612 3.05 -9.74 -15.24
N ASP A 613 3.52 -10.35 -14.15
CA ASP A 613 2.71 -10.67 -12.98
C ASP A 613 2.40 -9.40 -12.18
N GLY A 614 1.13 -8.99 -12.20
CA GLY A 614 0.66 -7.80 -11.51
C GLY A 614 0.78 -7.88 -9.98
N PHE A 615 0.72 -9.08 -9.39
CA PHE A 615 0.90 -9.25 -7.93
C PHE A 615 2.35 -9.01 -7.53
N ARG A 616 3.32 -9.51 -8.31
CA ARG A 616 4.74 -9.23 -8.08
C ARG A 616 5.06 -7.76 -8.24
N ILE A 617 4.44 -7.09 -9.23
CA ILE A 617 4.59 -5.63 -9.43
C ILE A 617 4.01 -4.87 -8.24
N ALA A 618 2.84 -5.25 -7.75
CA ALA A 618 2.21 -4.60 -6.61
C ALA A 618 2.99 -4.79 -5.30
N GLU A 619 3.56 -5.98 -5.07
CA GLU A 619 4.46 -6.22 -3.94
C GLU A 619 5.73 -5.38 -4.00
N ALA A 620 6.28 -5.23 -5.21
CA ALA A 620 7.45 -4.38 -5.42
C ALA A 620 7.13 -2.89 -5.23
N ASP A 621 5.97 -2.42 -5.71
CA ASP A 621 5.50 -1.05 -5.51
C ASP A 621 5.35 -0.74 -4.02
N LEU A 622 4.75 -1.66 -3.26
CA LEU A 622 4.59 -1.54 -1.82
C LEU A 622 5.95 -1.46 -1.10
N LYS A 623 6.93 -2.27 -1.50
CA LYS A 623 8.28 -2.25 -0.91
C LYS A 623 9.08 -0.99 -1.23
N LEU A 624 8.90 -0.42 -2.43
CA LEU A 624 9.63 0.77 -2.89
C LEU A 624 9.07 2.08 -2.31
N ARG A 625 7.76 2.17 -2.07
CA ARG A 625 7.14 3.37 -1.50
C ARG A 625 7.50 3.60 -0.04
N GLY A 626 7.80 2.54 0.72
CA GLY A 626 8.04 2.62 2.15
C GLY A 626 6.79 2.92 3.00
N PRO A 627 6.90 2.95 4.33
CA PRO A 627 5.76 3.10 5.24
C PRO A 627 5.10 4.49 5.22
N GLY A 628 5.78 5.55 4.74
CA GLY A 628 5.26 6.93 4.75
C GLY A 628 4.30 7.28 3.62
N ASP A 629 4.37 6.60 2.48
CA ASP A 629 3.58 6.93 1.29
C ASP A 629 2.25 6.16 1.18
N LEU A 630 1.91 5.34 2.18
CA LEU A 630 0.58 4.73 2.30
C LEU A 630 -0.52 5.78 2.58
N GLU A 631 -0.14 7.02 2.93
CA GLU A 631 -1.06 8.17 3.04
C GLU A 631 -1.81 8.48 1.73
N GLY A 632 -1.28 8.14 0.56
CA GLY A 632 -2.00 8.22 -0.72
C GLY A 632 -3.18 7.25 -0.85
N THR A 633 -3.31 6.26 0.04
CA THR A 633 -4.47 5.36 0.17
C THR A 633 -5.57 5.90 1.10
N GLN A 634 -5.58 7.20 1.42
CA GLN A 634 -6.66 7.87 2.17
C GLN A 634 -8.07 7.67 1.54
N GLN A 635 -8.15 7.07 0.37
CA GLN A 635 -9.42 6.66 -0.23
C GLN A 635 -10.17 5.57 0.56
N SER A 636 -9.48 4.83 1.44
CA SER A 636 -10.09 3.87 2.36
C SER A 636 -10.34 4.41 3.77
N GLY A 637 -9.97 5.68 4.05
CA GLY A 637 -10.23 6.32 5.35
C GLY A 637 -9.39 5.83 6.52
N MET A 638 -8.31 5.05 6.28
CA MET A 638 -7.45 4.50 7.31
C MET A 638 -5.99 4.90 7.16
N ALA A 639 -5.52 5.67 8.12
CA ALA A 639 -4.11 5.68 8.47
C ALA A 639 -3.88 4.57 9.53
N PHE A 640 -3.14 3.51 9.18
CA PHE A 640 -2.61 2.62 10.21
C PHE A 640 -1.44 3.32 10.87
N ASP A 641 -1.66 3.84 12.06
CA ASP A 641 -0.60 4.40 12.89
C ASP A 641 0.19 3.25 13.54
N LEU A 642 0.95 2.51 12.71
CA LEU A 642 1.80 1.43 13.14
C LEU A 642 3.12 2.00 13.66
N LYS A 643 3.48 1.63 14.91
CA LYS A 643 4.67 2.14 15.60
C LYS A 643 5.96 1.44 15.21
N ILE A 644 5.87 0.13 14.87
CA ILE A 644 7.04 -0.71 14.60
C ILE A 644 6.86 -1.66 13.43
N ALA A 645 5.64 -2.14 13.17
CA ALA A 645 5.36 -3.04 12.06
C ALA A 645 5.28 -2.28 10.73
N ASP A 646 5.66 -2.98 9.66
CA ASP A 646 5.61 -2.48 8.29
C ASP A 646 4.81 -3.45 7.43
N ILE A 647 3.62 -3.03 6.98
CA ILE A 647 2.72 -3.89 6.18
C ILE A 647 3.40 -4.37 4.89
N ALA A 648 4.32 -3.57 4.34
CA ALA A 648 5.03 -3.91 3.12
C ALA A 648 6.09 -5.01 3.31
N ARG A 649 6.66 -5.09 4.50
CA ARG A 649 7.79 -5.98 4.80
C ARG A 649 7.41 -7.17 5.68
N ASP A 650 6.41 -7.00 6.54
CA ASP A 650 6.06 -7.95 7.57
C ASP A 650 4.91 -8.91 7.16
N GLY A 651 4.77 -9.20 5.86
CA GLY A 651 3.67 -9.98 5.30
C GLY A 651 3.48 -11.37 5.92
N GLN A 652 4.56 -12.06 6.26
CA GLN A 652 4.49 -13.36 6.94
C GLN A 652 3.94 -13.21 8.36
N LEU A 653 4.35 -12.17 9.09
CA LEU A 653 3.83 -11.89 10.43
C LEU A 653 2.34 -11.52 10.39
N ILE A 654 1.89 -10.79 9.37
CA ILE A 654 0.46 -10.47 9.16
C ILE A 654 -0.36 -11.74 9.00
N GLN A 655 0.11 -12.69 8.16
CA GLN A 655 -0.58 -13.95 7.95
C GLN A 655 -0.65 -14.78 9.23
N MET A 656 0.49 -14.93 9.93
CA MET A 656 0.54 -15.64 11.20
C MET A 656 -0.38 -15.00 12.25
N ALA A 657 -0.36 -13.68 12.35
CA ALA A 657 -1.22 -12.92 13.27
C ALA A 657 -2.71 -13.14 12.97
N ARG A 658 -3.09 -13.17 11.68
CA ARG A 658 -4.47 -13.43 11.25
C ARG A 658 -4.93 -14.85 11.58
N ASP A 659 -4.06 -15.83 11.31
CA ASP A 659 -4.39 -17.25 11.56
C ASP A 659 -4.61 -17.50 13.08
N GLU A 660 -3.79 -16.90 13.93
CA GLU A 660 -3.97 -16.99 15.39
C GLU A 660 -5.19 -16.19 15.88
N ALA A 661 -5.44 -15.02 15.31
CA ALA A 661 -6.63 -14.22 15.62
C ALA A 661 -7.92 -14.97 15.24
N GLN A 662 -7.94 -15.67 14.10
CA GLN A 662 -9.08 -16.49 13.66
C GLN A 662 -9.37 -17.63 14.65
N LYS A 663 -8.33 -18.34 15.11
CA LYS A 663 -8.48 -19.43 16.11
C LYS A 663 -9.15 -18.92 17.40
N ILE A 664 -8.77 -17.73 17.86
CA ILE A 664 -9.36 -17.13 19.07
C ILE A 664 -10.82 -16.78 18.85
N ILE A 665 -11.16 -16.16 17.72
CA ILE A 665 -12.54 -15.78 17.41
C ILE A 665 -13.42 -17.03 17.20
N ASP A 666 -12.86 -18.12 16.65
CA ASP A 666 -13.60 -19.38 16.50
C ASP A 666 -13.86 -20.06 17.87
N ASP A 667 -12.93 -19.94 18.83
CA ASP A 667 -13.06 -20.50 20.19
C ASP A 667 -13.90 -19.61 21.12
N ASP A 668 -13.82 -18.28 20.98
CA ASP A 668 -14.59 -17.29 21.80
C ASP A 668 -15.26 -16.22 20.90
N PRO A 669 -16.29 -16.61 20.15
CA PRO A 669 -16.96 -15.68 19.22
C PRO A 669 -17.64 -14.49 19.89
N GLU A 670 -18.03 -14.61 21.16
CA GLU A 670 -18.68 -13.56 21.95
C GLU A 670 -17.68 -12.64 22.67
N CYS A 671 -16.39 -12.96 22.61
CA CYS A 671 -15.32 -12.20 23.27
C CYS A 671 -15.53 -12.04 24.80
N THR A 672 -16.04 -13.08 25.44
CA THR A 672 -16.43 -13.10 26.87
C THR A 672 -15.67 -14.13 27.70
N SER A 673 -14.95 -15.06 27.07
CA SER A 673 -14.25 -16.13 27.76
C SER A 673 -13.22 -15.60 28.77
N PRO A 674 -13.23 -16.06 30.02
CA PRO A 674 -12.22 -15.71 31.03
C PRO A 674 -10.79 -16.06 30.60
N ARG A 675 -10.64 -17.11 29.76
CA ARG A 675 -9.36 -17.56 29.22
C ARG A 675 -8.63 -16.45 28.45
N TYR A 676 -9.38 -15.57 27.79
CA TYR A 676 -8.87 -14.49 26.96
C TYR A 676 -9.07 -13.09 27.57
N GLN A 677 -9.36 -13.01 28.87
CA GLN A 677 -9.69 -11.76 29.55
C GLN A 677 -8.62 -10.67 29.39
N MET A 678 -7.33 -11.02 29.52
CA MET A 678 -6.24 -10.07 29.39
C MET A 678 -6.14 -9.54 27.95
N LEU A 679 -6.32 -10.40 26.96
CA LEU A 679 -6.34 -10.06 25.55
C LEU A 679 -7.50 -9.12 25.22
N TRP A 680 -8.73 -9.42 25.67
CA TRP A 680 -9.88 -8.56 25.43
C TRP A 680 -9.76 -7.22 26.17
N ASN A 681 -9.15 -7.20 27.35
CA ASN A 681 -8.85 -5.96 28.06
C ASN A 681 -7.90 -5.07 27.26
N ARG A 682 -6.81 -5.65 26.73
CA ARG A 682 -5.86 -4.91 25.89
C ARG A 682 -6.50 -4.40 24.61
N LEU A 683 -7.29 -5.20 23.93
CA LEU A 683 -8.02 -4.78 22.73
C LEU A 683 -8.97 -3.60 23.04
N ARG A 684 -9.65 -3.61 24.19
CA ARG A 684 -10.52 -2.51 24.62
C ARG A 684 -9.75 -1.24 24.93
N GLN A 685 -8.56 -1.32 25.51
CA GLN A 685 -7.68 -0.17 25.75
C GLN A 685 -7.24 0.47 24.42
N LEU A 686 -6.73 -0.31 23.49
CA LEU A 686 -6.31 0.14 22.17
C LEU A 686 -7.45 0.84 21.38
N ARG A 687 -8.71 0.49 21.62
CA ARG A 687 -9.88 1.13 20.99
C ARG A 687 -10.23 2.49 21.62
N LYS A 688 -9.95 2.71 22.89
CA LYS A 688 -10.19 4.00 23.56
C LYS A 688 -9.18 5.06 23.12
N ASP A 689 -8.00 4.64 22.73
CA ASP A 689 -6.91 5.52 22.31
C ASP A 689 -7.03 6.01 20.84
N ASN A 690 -8.26 6.14 20.31
CA ASN A 690 -8.64 6.76 19.03
C ASN A 690 -8.30 6.02 17.73
N ILE A 691 -8.05 4.75 17.73
CA ILE A 691 -8.03 4.00 16.49
C ILE A 691 -9.48 3.61 16.12
N ASN A 692 -10.13 4.42 15.30
CA ASN A 692 -11.51 4.17 14.85
C ASN A 692 -11.53 3.06 13.78
N TRP A 693 -11.34 1.81 14.22
CA TRP A 693 -11.30 0.62 13.38
C TRP A 693 -12.67 0.29 12.74
N SER A 694 -13.74 0.97 13.17
CA SER A 694 -15.08 0.78 12.60
C SER A 694 -15.30 1.51 11.27
N ALA A 695 -14.37 2.34 10.84
CA ALA A 695 -14.41 3.00 9.54
C ALA A 695 -13.88 2.10 8.40
N ILE A 696 -13.52 0.85 8.69
CA ILE A 696 -12.95 -0.12 7.74
C ILE A 696 -14.03 -0.82 6.89
N SER A 697 -15.29 -0.71 7.26
CA SER A 697 -16.39 -1.41 6.57
C SER A 697 -17.14 -0.52 5.58
#